data_15dbc6004abb81f5609bafbc77d6af11
#
_entry.id   15dbc6004abb81f5609bafbc77d6af11
#
_cell.length_a   1.000
_cell.length_b   1.000
_cell.length_c   1.000
_cell.angle_alpha   90.00
_cell.angle_beta   90.00
_cell.angle_gamma   90.00
#
_symmetry.space_group_name_H-M   'P 1'
#
loop_
_entity.id
_entity.type
_entity.pdbx_description
1 polymer ?
#
loop_
_entity_poly.entity_id
_entity_poly.type
_entity_poly.pdbx_seq_one_letter_code
_entity_poly.pdbx_strand_id
1 'polypeptide(L)'
;MNEEVIRKVSDKINLKDYQIKNVISMLSEGATIPFMARYRKEVTGNLNEDELRLIETEYNYMVNLENRKEDVKRLIDEKGMLTEELVKAINEASKLSEVEDIYAPFKEKRKTKGTEAIKLGLEPLAKIIMTLPNKTRDEIAKDFINEKVKSVDEAITNAGYIIADWISDKPKYRKSIRNYYWYNGIVKGKIKKGAKDENKTYEIYYDFECKITNIKPHQVLALARADKEKVVTYSLSLDKTGVIKYLEEQVIGNKKSPLVDDVKMFIEDAWKRLLEPSLERDIKAELYDKASEFGINEFGNNLENLLLTPPIKGSVVLGFDPAFRTGCKLAVLNENGDVLEIGVIYPHEPKKEVDMAEKIMLALIQKHNVKIIAIGNGTASRESEMFVANLIKKYNLDVKYVIVSEAGASVYSASTLAKKEFPDYSVEQRSAVSIGRRLQDALSELVKIDPKSIGVGLYQHDLKQKELDEELGFVVSKVVNEVGVNLNNASDSILNHVSGLNKKVIGKMQEYKKKNGGFKSREELKKVAGMDDKVFEQSAGFLRIFGNNPLDKTNIHPEDYEIVCNILNDNNIDVKLVGTKDMESKLNNIKDNDVINKYNISNELWEMIKNNLVNGVIDPRDEIKQMTLRSDVLTIDDLEVGMQLEGTVRNVTAFGAFVDIGLHDDGLVHISKMSKSFVKHPSEILKVGDIITVYVCGIDKEKGRVNLSLIEE
;
A
#
# COMPACT_ATOMS: atom_id res chain seq x y z
N MET A 1 -7.62 -15.31 25.20
CA MET A 1 -6.42 -14.61 24.69
C MET A 1 -5.20 -15.41 25.13
N ASN A 2 -4.24 -15.69 24.23
CA ASN A 2 -3.08 -16.52 24.56
C ASN A 2 -1.91 -15.59 25.00
N GLU A 3 -1.51 -15.65 26.27
CA GLU A 3 -0.46 -14.78 26.82
C GLU A 3 0.91 -15.02 26.19
N GLU A 4 1.21 -16.24 25.77
CA GLU A 4 2.45 -16.56 25.05
C GLU A 4 2.51 -15.88 23.68
N VAL A 5 1.38 -15.84 22.95
CA VAL A 5 1.27 -15.14 21.68
C VAL A 5 1.46 -13.64 21.89
N ILE A 6 0.85 -13.05 22.91
CA ILE A 6 1.02 -11.62 23.24
C ILE A 6 2.49 -11.29 23.43
N ARG A 7 3.20 -12.07 24.24
CA ARG A 7 4.62 -11.86 24.51
C ARG A 7 5.48 -11.97 23.24
N LYS A 8 5.23 -12.99 22.41
CA LYS A 8 5.94 -13.16 21.13
C LYS A 8 5.70 -11.97 20.17
N VAL A 9 4.49 -11.43 20.14
CA VAL A 9 4.17 -10.23 19.35
C VAL A 9 4.89 -9.01 19.94
N SER A 10 4.82 -8.81 21.26
CA SER A 10 5.50 -7.74 21.99
C SER A 10 7.01 -7.69 21.68
N ASP A 11 7.68 -8.83 21.78
CA ASP A 11 9.10 -8.95 21.47
C ASP A 11 9.41 -8.64 19.98
N LYS A 12 8.50 -9.00 19.07
CA LYS A 12 8.69 -8.82 17.63
C LYS A 12 8.55 -7.36 17.19
N ILE A 13 7.53 -6.64 17.70
CA ILE A 13 7.21 -5.27 17.28
C ILE A 13 7.70 -4.20 18.28
N ASN A 14 8.36 -4.62 19.37
CA ASN A 14 8.90 -3.74 20.40
C ASN A 14 7.87 -2.82 21.07
N LEU A 15 6.68 -3.37 21.33
CA LEU A 15 5.61 -2.73 22.09
C LEU A 15 5.38 -3.49 23.42
N LYS A 16 4.72 -2.86 24.39
CA LYS A 16 4.49 -3.47 25.70
C LYS A 16 3.31 -4.46 25.67
N ASP A 17 3.40 -5.54 26.42
CA ASP A 17 2.37 -6.60 26.50
C ASP A 17 0.98 -6.04 26.81
N TYR A 18 0.87 -5.05 27.72
CA TYR A 18 -0.44 -4.46 28.06
C TYR A 18 -1.08 -3.72 26.88
N GLN A 19 -0.27 -3.08 26.01
CA GLN A 19 -0.78 -2.39 24.83
C GLN A 19 -1.42 -3.41 23.86
N ILE A 20 -0.70 -4.49 23.57
CA ILE A 20 -1.19 -5.56 22.71
C ILE A 20 -2.44 -6.19 23.29
N LYS A 21 -2.43 -6.51 24.59
CA LYS A 21 -3.57 -7.11 25.27
C LYS A 21 -4.82 -6.22 25.19
N ASN A 22 -4.69 -4.93 25.48
CA ASN A 22 -5.79 -3.98 25.44
C ASN A 22 -6.35 -3.82 24.02
N VAL A 23 -5.46 -3.68 23.02
CA VAL A 23 -5.87 -3.54 21.61
C VAL A 23 -6.63 -4.78 21.14
N ILE A 24 -6.11 -5.98 21.39
CA ILE A 24 -6.79 -7.23 20.99
C ILE A 24 -8.12 -7.42 21.74
N SER A 25 -8.20 -7.01 23.02
CA SER A 25 -9.47 -7.03 23.74
C SER A 25 -10.52 -6.14 23.07
N MET A 26 -10.17 -4.88 22.82
CA MET A 26 -11.06 -3.92 22.18
C MET A 26 -11.47 -4.35 20.77
N LEU A 27 -10.55 -4.92 19.97
CA LEU A 27 -10.88 -5.49 18.65
C LEU A 27 -11.87 -6.65 18.77
N SER A 28 -11.70 -7.53 19.76
CA SER A 28 -12.62 -8.66 19.99
C SER A 28 -14.01 -8.20 20.45
N GLU A 29 -14.09 -7.04 21.09
CA GLU A 29 -15.34 -6.37 21.47
C GLU A 29 -15.95 -5.59 20.29
N GLY A 30 -15.21 -5.49 19.15
CA GLY A 30 -15.62 -4.88 17.90
C GLY A 30 -15.37 -3.37 17.82
N ALA A 31 -14.40 -2.87 18.60
CA ALA A 31 -13.87 -1.53 18.39
C ALA A 31 -13.09 -1.48 17.06
N THR A 32 -13.15 -0.34 16.40
CA THR A 32 -12.44 -0.10 15.14
C THR A 32 -11.10 0.58 15.39
N ILE A 33 -10.14 0.38 14.47
CA ILE A 33 -8.81 1.01 14.58
C ILE A 33 -8.90 2.53 14.66
N PRO A 34 -9.63 3.26 13.79
CA PRO A 34 -9.71 4.71 13.89
C PRO A 34 -10.30 5.21 15.22
N PHE A 35 -11.31 4.48 15.75
CA PHE A 35 -11.90 4.81 17.04
C PHE A 35 -10.88 4.66 18.18
N MET A 36 -10.14 3.55 18.21
CA MET A 36 -9.12 3.31 19.23
C MET A 36 -8.01 4.35 19.17
N ALA A 37 -7.50 4.66 17.97
CA ALA A 37 -6.41 5.61 17.77
C ALA A 37 -6.76 7.03 18.22
N ARG A 38 -8.04 7.42 18.11
CA ARG A 38 -8.46 8.76 18.47
C ARG A 38 -9.04 8.87 19.88
N TYR A 39 -9.89 7.93 20.29
CA TYR A 39 -10.73 8.03 21.48
C TYR A 39 -10.38 7.09 22.61
N ARG A 40 -9.34 6.26 22.46
CA ARG A 40 -8.88 5.30 23.50
C ARG A 40 -7.35 5.33 23.68
N LYS A 41 -6.77 6.51 23.51
CA LYS A 41 -5.31 6.70 23.60
C LYS A 41 -4.75 6.30 24.96
N GLU A 42 -5.46 6.61 26.04
CA GLU A 42 -5.08 6.24 27.40
C GLU A 42 -5.05 4.72 27.61
N VAL A 43 -5.92 3.97 26.93
CA VAL A 43 -6.00 2.52 27.03
C VAL A 43 -4.94 1.84 26.14
N THR A 44 -4.71 2.39 24.93
CA THR A 44 -3.75 1.85 23.96
C THR A 44 -2.30 2.28 24.26
N GLY A 45 -2.09 3.28 25.12
CA GLY A 45 -0.78 3.86 25.37
C GLY A 45 -0.32 4.76 24.22
N ASN A 46 -1.23 5.54 23.66
CA ASN A 46 -1.03 6.56 22.62
C ASN A 46 -0.56 5.99 21.26
N LEU A 47 -1.02 4.78 20.91
CA LEU A 47 -0.74 4.16 19.61
C LEU A 47 -1.54 4.83 18.48
N ASN A 48 -0.91 4.98 17.33
CA ASN A 48 -1.54 5.46 16.09
C ASN A 48 -2.21 4.32 15.30
N GLU A 49 -2.91 4.66 14.21
CA GLU A 49 -3.66 3.70 13.39
C GLU A 49 -2.74 2.60 12.79
N ASP A 50 -1.54 2.97 12.36
CA ASP A 50 -0.59 2.04 11.73
C ASP A 50 -0.03 1.06 12.77
N GLU A 51 0.28 1.53 13.98
CA GLU A 51 0.71 0.67 15.10
C GLU A 51 -0.39 -0.28 15.57
N LEU A 52 -1.64 0.20 15.66
CA LEU A 52 -2.80 -0.63 16.00
C LEU A 52 -3.04 -1.73 14.97
N ARG A 53 -2.93 -1.40 13.69
CA ARG A 53 -3.03 -2.36 12.59
C ARG A 53 -1.89 -3.37 12.58
N LEU A 54 -0.67 -2.91 12.88
CA LEU A 54 0.49 -3.78 13.02
C LEU A 54 0.27 -4.82 14.12
N ILE A 55 -0.28 -4.41 15.28
CA ILE A 55 -0.66 -5.33 16.37
C ILE A 55 -1.67 -6.37 15.88
N GLU A 56 -2.75 -5.94 15.22
CA GLU A 56 -3.77 -6.85 14.69
C GLU A 56 -3.17 -7.86 13.72
N THR A 57 -2.38 -7.40 12.76
CA THR A 57 -1.76 -8.23 11.73
C THR A 57 -0.79 -9.24 12.33
N GLU A 58 0.09 -8.79 13.21
CA GLU A 58 1.10 -9.65 13.83
C GLU A 58 0.50 -10.64 14.82
N TYR A 59 -0.52 -10.23 15.57
CA TYR A 59 -1.25 -11.13 16.46
C TYR A 59 -1.95 -12.25 15.66
N ASN A 60 -2.66 -11.91 14.60
CA ASN A 60 -3.34 -12.88 13.74
C ASN A 60 -2.33 -13.82 13.06
N TYR A 61 -1.20 -13.29 12.59
CA TYR A 61 -0.11 -14.11 12.04
C TYR A 61 0.44 -15.09 13.09
N MET A 62 0.69 -14.63 14.31
CA MET A 62 1.25 -15.47 15.38
C MET A 62 0.25 -16.55 15.84
N VAL A 63 -1.03 -16.21 15.94
CA VAL A 63 -2.11 -17.19 16.21
C VAL A 63 -2.14 -18.26 15.13
N ASN A 64 -2.07 -17.87 13.86
CA ASN A 64 -2.03 -18.81 12.74
C ASN A 64 -0.78 -19.70 12.77
N LEU A 65 0.37 -19.13 13.13
CA LEU A 65 1.63 -19.88 13.28
C LEU A 65 1.51 -20.93 14.39
N GLU A 66 1.01 -20.55 15.58
CA GLU A 66 0.88 -21.49 16.70
C GLU A 66 -0.17 -22.59 16.37
N ASN A 67 -1.31 -22.24 15.79
CA ASN A 67 -2.28 -23.22 15.33
C ASN A 67 -1.66 -24.19 14.32
N ARG A 68 -0.84 -23.69 13.39
CA ARG A 68 -0.18 -24.55 12.40
C ARG A 68 0.87 -25.45 13.03
N LYS A 69 1.59 -25.01 14.05
CA LYS A 69 2.51 -25.85 14.82
C LYS A 69 1.77 -27.03 15.45
N GLU A 70 0.64 -26.77 16.11
CA GLU A 70 -0.17 -27.83 16.72
C GLU A 70 -0.71 -28.81 15.68
N ASP A 71 -1.24 -28.30 14.55
CA ASP A 71 -1.68 -29.15 13.45
C ASP A 71 -0.58 -30.06 12.92
N VAL A 72 0.64 -29.52 12.72
CA VAL A 72 1.78 -30.28 12.22
C VAL A 72 2.22 -31.34 13.23
N LYS A 73 2.26 -31.02 14.52
CA LYS A 73 2.54 -32.03 15.58
C LYS A 73 1.53 -33.17 15.51
N ARG A 74 0.23 -32.84 15.46
CA ARG A 74 -0.84 -33.85 15.36
C ARG A 74 -0.69 -34.72 14.13
N LEU A 75 -0.46 -34.11 12.94
CA LEU A 75 -0.30 -34.84 11.67
C LEU A 75 0.93 -35.75 11.63
N ILE A 76 2.01 -35.41 12.32
CA ILE A 76 3.20 -36.25 12.44
C ILE A 76 2.96 -37.38 13.45
N ASP A 77 2.25 -37.09 14.55
CA ASP A 77 1.89 -38.07 15.59
C ASP A 77 0.92 -39.13 15.04
N GLU A 78 -0.08 -38.76 14.24
CA GLU A 78 -0.97 -39.70 13.54
C GLU A 78 -0.24 -40.75 12.66
N LYS A 79 1.01 -40.40 12.25
CA LYS A 79 1.90 -41.30 11.51
C LYS A 79 2.86 -42.09 12.44
N GLY A 80 2.76 -41.88 13.76
CA GLY A 80 3.65 -42.54 14.73
C GLY A 80 5.12 -42.10 14.62
N MET A 81 5.39 -40.89 14.06
CA MET A 81 6.74 -40.40 13.78
C MET A 81 7.13 -39.17 14.60
N LEU A 82 6.29 -38.74 15.54
CA LEU A 82 6.59 -37.56 16.36
C LEU A 82 7.64 -37.91 17.43
N THR A 83 8.77 -37.21 17.40
CA THR A 83 9.85 -37.33 18.37
C THR A 83 10.01 -36.07 19.21
N GLU A 84 10.62 -36.15 20.39
CA GLU A 84 10.90 -34.97 21.23
C GLU A 84 11.73 -33.90 20.50
N GLU A 85 12.68 -34.32 19.68
CA GLU A 85 13.50 -33.41 18.85
C GLU A 85 12.66 -32.66 17.82
N LEU A 86 11.69 -33.33 17.20
CA LEU A 86 10.76 -32.68 16.24
C LEU A 86 9.83 -31.72 16.96
N VAL A 87 9.30 -32.09 18.12
CA VAL A 87 8.48 -31.18 18.94
C VAL A 87 9.25 -29.92 19.28
N LYS A 88 10.51 -30.06 19.71
CA LYS A 88 11.39 -28.92 20.02
C LYS A 88 11.62 -28.06 18.76
N ALA A 89 11.98 -28.66 17.63
CA ALA A 89 12.22 -27.93 16.39
C ALA A 89 10.96 -27.19 15.88
N ILE A 90 9.77 -27.80 15.98
CA ILE A 90 8.50 -27.17 15.62
C ILE A 90 8.20 -25.98 16.56
N ASN A 91 8.41 -26.13 17.87
CA ASN A 91 8.17 -25.08 18.83
C ASN A 91 9.11 -23.89 18.64
N GLU A 92 10.38 -24.12 18.30
CA GLU A 92 11.40 -23.11 18.03
C GLU A 92 11.22 -22.40 16.69
N ALA A 93 10.41 -22.94 15.76
CA ALA A 93 10.16 -22.30 14.49
C ALA A 93 9.48 -20.94 14.66
N SER A 94 10.04 -19.91 14.02
CA SER A 94 9.60 -18.53 14.10
C SER A 94 8.73 -18.08 12.92
N LYS A 95 8.69 -18.90 11.87
CA LYS A 95 7.96 -18.62 10.62
C LYS A 95 7.17 -19.84 10.15
N LEU A 96 6.04 -19.58 9.48
CA LEU A 96 5.25 -20.64 8.85
C LEU A 96 6.07 -21.48 7.88
N SER A 97 6.98 -20.87 7.13
CA SER A 97 7.87 -21.58 6.19
C SER A 97 8.78 -22.59 6.90
N GLU A 98 9.29 -22.27 8.10
CA GLU A 98 10.11 -23.19 8.89
C GLU A 98 9.28 -24.39 9.39
N VAL A 99 8.05 -24.17 9.80
CA VAL A 99 7.10 -25.25 10.18
C VAL A 99 6.80 -26.15 8.99
N GLU A 100 6.55 -25.55 7.80
CA GLU A 100 6.31 -26.32 6.57
C GLU A 100 7.54 -27.11 6.11
N ASP A 101 8.75 -26.56 6.26
CA ASP A 101 10.00 -27.26 5.96
C ASP A 101 10.20 -28.48 6.89
N ILE A 102 9.87 -28.35 8.18
CA ILE A 102 9.91 -29.48 9.14
C ILE A 102 8.87 -30.54 8.77
N TYR A 103 7.67 -30.12 8.35
CA TYR A 103 6.59 -31.03 7.98
C TYR A 103 6.77 -31.68 6.60
N ALA A 104 7.53 -31.05 5.69
CA ALA A 104 7.69 -31.51 4.30
C ALA A 104 8.04 -33.00 4.15
N PRO A 105 8.95 -33.60 4.95
CA PRO A 105 9.28 -35.03 4.89
C PRO A 105 8.09 -35.95 5.21
N PHE A 106 7.13 -35.47 5.98
CA PHE A 106 5.99 -36.24 6.47
C PHE A 106 4.73 -36.09 5.59
N LYS A 107 4.77 -35.18 4.60
CA LYS A 107 3.69 -35.06 3.62
C LYS A 107 3.65 -36.30 2.73
N GLU A 108 2.44 -36.71 2.32
CA GLU A 108 2.31 -37.74 1.29
C GLU A 108 3.02 -37.28 0.02
N LYS A 109 4.13 -37.96 -0.30
CA LYS A 109 4.89 -37.65 -1.51
C LYS A 109 4.14 -38.14 -2.73
N ARG A 110 4.04 -37.28 -3.74
CA ARG A 110 3.70 -37.74 -5.10
C ARG A 110 4.74 -38.76 -5.55
N LYS A 111 4.36 -39.63 -6.51
CA LYS A 111 5.22 -40.62 -7.11
C LYS A 111 6.58 -40.03 -7.50
N THR A 112 7.64 -40.38 -6.77
CA THR A 112 9.03 -39.97 -7.01
C THR A 112 9.87 -41.21 -7.38
N LYS A 113 11.05 -40.99 -8.00
CA LYS A 113 11.99 -42.09 -8.25
C LYS A 113 12.37 -42.81 -6.95
N GLY A 114 12.55 -42.08 -5.83
CA GLY A 114 12.84 -42.67 -4.53
C GLY A 114 11.68 -43.50 -3.98
N THR A 115 10.41 -43.02 -4.09
CA THR A 115 9.24 -43.80 -3.66
C THR A 115 9.03 -45.03 -4.50
N GLU A 116 9.37 -45.00 -5.79
CA GLU A 116 9.38 -46.22 -6.67
C GLU A 116 10.46 -47.19 -6.24
N ALA A 117 11.66 -46.71 -5.94
CA ALA A 117 12.75 -47.54 -5.46
C ALA A 117 12.44 -48.21 -4.09
N ILE A 118 11.73 -47.52 -3.20
CA ILE A 118 11.24 -48.08 -1.92
C ILE A 118 10.28 -49.28 -2.23
N LYS A 119 9.35 -49.11 -3.20
CA LYS A 119 8.44 -50.18 -3.61
C LYS A 119 9.16 -51.40 -4.24
N LEU A 120 10.37 -51.19 -4.75
CA LEU A 120 11.24 -52.27 -5.23
C LEU A 120 11.97 -52.99 -4.08
N GLY A 121 11.81 -52.55 -2.82
CA GLY A 121 12.43 -53.14 -1.65
C GLY A 121 13.87 -52.69 -1.41
N LEU A 122 14.32 -51.57 -1.98
CA LEU A 122 15.72 -51.12 -1.95
C LEU A 122 16.04 -50.17 -0.78
N GLU A 123 15.09 -49.90 0.10
CA GLU A 123 15.32 -49.05 1.30
C GLU A 123 16.40 -49.62 2.25
N PRO A 124 16.44 -50.95 2.53
CA PRO A 124 17.52 -51.53 3.34
C PRO A 124 18.89 -51.34 2.70
N LEU A 125 19.00 -51.47 1.36
CA LEU A 125 20.25 -51.24 0.63
C LEU A 125 20.70 -49.77 0.78
N ALA A 126 19.77 -48.82 0.64
CA ALA A 126 20.06 -47.40 0.84
C ALA A 126 20.58 -47.12 2.27
N LYS A 127 20.01 -47.76 3.30
CA LYS A 127 20.48 -47.68 4.70
C LYS A 127 21.90 -48.23 4.84
N ILE A 128 22.22 -49.39 4.22
CA ILE A 128 23.55 -49.96 4.23
C ILE A 128 24.56 -49.02 3.57
N ILE A 129 24.26 -48.46 2.38
CA ILE A 129 25.14 -47.51 1.69
C ILE A 129 25.45 -46.31 2.56
N MET A 130 24.47 -45.76 3.26
CA MET A 130 24.65 -44.58 4.13
C MET A 130 25.53 -44.82 5.36
N THR A 131 25.74 -46.10 5.75
CA THR A 131 26.74 -46.41 6.79
C THR A 131 28.17 -46.30 6.29
N LEU A 132 28.36 -46.29 4.96
CA LEU A 132 29.65 -46.30 4.26
C LEU A 132 30.55 -47.46 4.72
N PRO A 133 30.09 -48.71 4.61
CA PRO A 133 30.87 -49.86 5.01
C PRO A 133 32.10 -50.04 4.11
N ASN A 134 33.14 -50.71 4.62
CA ASN A 134 34.31 -51.08 3.82
C ASN A 134 33.99 -52.34 2.98
N LYS A 135 33.00 -52.25 2.10
CA LYS A 135 32.52 -53.30 1.18
C LYS A 135 32.31 -52.75 -0.21
N THR A 136 32.47 -53.60 -1.22
CA THR A 136 32.23 -53.23 -2.63
C THR A 136 30.75 -53.19 -2.97
N ARG A 137 30.39 -52.63 -4.13
CA ARG A 137 29.02 -52.60 -4.65
C ARG A 137 28.42 -53.99 -4.72
N ASP A 138 29.18 -54.96 -5.26
CA ASP A 138 28.73 -56.35 -5.44
C ASP A 138 28.43 -57.01 -4.10
N GLU A 139 29.27 -56.80 -3.07
CA GLU A 139 29.09 -57.40 -1.75
C GLU A 139 27.83 -56.91 -1.03
N ILE A 140 27.37 -55.65 -1.28
CA ILE A 140 26.21 -55.09 -0.60
C ILE A 140 24.92 -55.21 -1.39
N ALA A 141 24.97 -55.22 -2.74
CA ALA A 141 23.81 -55.19 -3.59
C ALA A 141 23.36 -56.55 -4.13
N LYS A 142 24.22 -57.57 -4.03
CA LYS A 142 23.95 -58.92 -4.55
C LYS A 142 22.62 -59.51 -4.07
N ASP A 143 22.30 -59.35 -2.80
CA ASP A 143 21.10 -59.92 -2.18
C ASP A 143 19.81 -59.15 -2.54
N PHE A 144 19.92 -58.01 -3.21
CA PHE A 144 18.80 -57.17 -3.66
C PHE A 144 18.46 -57.34 -5.13
N ILE A 145 19.19 -58.23 -5.86
CA ILE A 145 18.90 -58.56 -7.25
C ILE A 145 17.71 -59.53 -7.30
N ASN A 146 16.69 -59.18 -8.08
CA ASN A 146 15.48 -59.96 -8.25
C ASN A 146 14.88 -59.73 -9.64
N GLU A 147 13.69 -60.29 -9.91
CA GLU A 147 13.01 -60.14 -11.21
C GLU A 147 12.76 -58.68 -11.61
N LYS A 148 12.63 -57.74 -10.63
CA LYS A 148 12.36 -56.32 -10.85
C LYS A 148 13.64 -55.48 -10.87
N VAL A 149 14.72 -55.94 -10.26
CA VAL A 149 16.03 -55.28 -10.18
C VAL A 149 17.07 -56.23 -10.73
N LYS A 150 17.50 -56.00 -11.97
CA LYS A 150 18.24 -57.00 -12.77
C LYS A 150 19.75 -56.95 -12.62
N SER A 151 20.30 -55.88 -12.06
CA SER A 151 21.76 -55.70 -11.91
C SER A 151 22.13 -54.95 -10.64
N VAL A 152 23.39 -55.10 -10.21
CA VAL A 152 24.00 -54.36 -9.10
C VAL A 152 23.93 -52.85 -9.35
N ASP A 153 24.24 -52.40 -10.58
CA ASP A 153 24.21 -51.01 -10.96
C ASP A 153 22.79 -50.42 -10.89
N GLU A 154 21.78 -51.20 -11.30
CA GLU A 154 20.37 -50.83 -11.17
C GLU A 154 19.95 -50.71 -9.69
N ALA A 155 20.37 -51.68 -8.84
CA ALA A 155 20.10 -51.65 -7.41
C ALA A 155 20.74 -50.44 -6.73
N ILE A 156 22.02 -50.15 -6.99
CA ILE A 156 22.75 -49.00 -6.45
C ILE A 156 22.14 -47.70 -6.94
N THR A 157 21.81 -47.56 -8.23
CA THR A 157 21.20 -46.37 -8.80
C THR A 157 19.85 -46.07 -8.16
N ASN A 158 18.98 -47.06 -8.02
CA ASN A 158 17.67 -46.88 -7.40
C ASN A 158 17.78 -46.60 -5.89
N ALA A 159 18.70 -47.28 -5.17
CA ALA A 159 19.01 -46.95 -3.79
C ALA A 159 19.52 -45.51 -3.64
N GLY A 160 20.29 -45.01 -4.63
CA GLY A 160 20.74 -43.63 -4.73
C GLY A 160 19.60 -42.61 -4.81
N TYR A 161 18.49 -42.91 -5.50
CA TYR A 161 17.32 -42.05 -5.52
C TYR A 161 16.66 -41.91 -4.12
N ILE A 162 16.66 -42.98 -3.32
CA ILE A 162 16.17 -42.93 -1.93
C ILE A 162 17.09 -42.04 -1.09
N ILE A 163 18.41 -42.25 -1.24
CA ILE A 163 19.42 -41.43 -0.52
C ILE A 163 19.32 -39.95 -0.90
N ALA A 164 19.14 -39.65 -2.18
CA ALA A 164 18.94 -38.27 -2.65
C ALA A 164 17.68 -37.64 -2.03
N ASP A 165 16.56 -38.38 -1.94
CA ASP A 165 15.35 -37.94 -1.26
C ASP A 165 15.65 -37.65 0.25
N TRP A 166 16.35 -38.54 0.96
CA TRP A 166 16.72 -38.34 2.37
C TRP A 166 17.62 -37.13 2.60
N ILE A 167 18.58 -36.88 1.71
CA ILE A 167 19.44 -35.69 1.78
C ILE A 167 18.60 -34.43 1.61
N SER A 168 17.70 -34.42 0.60
CA SER A 168 16.88 -33.26 0.28
C SER A 168 15.83 -32.95 1.34
N ASP A 169 15.39 -33.94 2.10
CA ASP A 169 14.35 -33.81 3.11
C ASP A 169 14.89 -33.36 4.48
N LYS A 170 16.22 -33.28 4.66
CA LYS A 170 16.79 -32.84 5.96
C LYS A 170 16.64 -31.33 6.14
N PRO A 171 15.84 -30.85 7.13
CA PRO A 171 15.60 -29.41 7.33
C PRO A 171 16.91 -28.64 7.60
N LYS A 172 17.84 -29.23 8.34
CA LYS A 172 19.15 -28.61 8.62
C LYS A 172 19.92 -28.29 7.33
N TYR A 173 19.93 -29.23 6.37
CA TYR A 173 20.64 -29.02 5.10
C TYR A 173 19.93 -27.96 4.26
N ARG A 174 18.61 -28.04 4.14
CA ARG A 174 17.81 -27.03 3.42
C ARG A 174 18.04 -25.63 3.97
N LYS A 175 17.96 -25.44 5.30
CA LYS A 175 18.16 -24.14 5.96
C LYS A 175 19.56 -23.58 5.68
N SER A 176 20.61 -24.39 5.84
CA SER A 176 22.01 -23.96 5.61
C SER A 176 22.24 -23.60 4.13
N ILE A 177 21.75 -24.43 3.19
CA ILE A 177 21.91 -24.20 1.77
C ILE A 177 21.08 -22.99 1.31
N ARG A 178 19.85 -22.83 1.83
CA ARG A 178 19.00 -21.65 1.55
C ARG A 178 19.70 -20.35 1.95
N ASN A 179 20.30 -20.31 3.15
CA ASN A 179 21.06 -19.15 3.59
C ASN A 179 22.27 -18.89 2.70
N TYR A 180 23.02 -19.94 2.35
CA TYR A 180 24.15 -19.82 1.44
C TYR A 180 23.72 -19.29 0.07
N TYR A 181 22.60 -19.80 -0.47
CA TYR A 181 22.00 -19.35 -1.73
C TYR A 181 21.58 -17.89 -1.67
N TRP A 182 20.96 -17.48 -0.56
CA TRP A 182 20.51 -16.09 -0.37
C TRP A 182 21.67 -15.08 -0.46
N TYR A 183 22.80 -15.40 0.15
CA TYR A 183 23.94 -14.47 0.19
C TYR A 183 24.85 -14.54 -1.04
N ASN A 184 24.91 -15.68 -1.72
CA ASN A 184 25.85 -15.91 -2.83
C ASN A 184 25.17 -16.08 -4.20
N GLY A 185 23.86 -16.22 -4.23
CA GLY A 185 23.09 -16.41 -5.45
C GLY A 185 22.97 -15.15 -6.29
N ILE A 186 22.82 -15.37 -7.58
CA ILE A 186 22.68 -14.34 -8.61
C ILE A 186 21.32 -14.51 -9.27
N VAL A 187 20.58 -13.43 -9.35
CA VAL A 187 19.37 -13.30 -10.17
C VAL A 187 19.79 -13.08 -11.62
N LYS A 188 19.23 -13.85 -12.54
CA LYS A 188 19.47 -13.73 -13.97
C LYS A 188 18.18 -13.55 -14.75
N GLY A 189 18.21 -12.57 -15.66
CA GLY A 189 17.24 -12.39 -16.71
C GLY A 189 17.87 -12.72 -18.05
N LYS A 190 17.21 -13.52 -18.88
CA LYS A 190 17.68 -13.84 -20.23
C LYS A 190 16.51 -13.86 -21.21
N ILE A 191 16.65 -13.17 -22.34
CA ILE A 191 15.63 -13.16 -23.38
C ILE A 191 15.35 -14.59 -23.89
N LYS A 192 14.09 -14.94 -24.01
CA LYS A 192 13.68 -16.25 -24.56
C LYS A 192 13.79 -16.24 -26.08
N LYS A 193 14.25 -17.35 -26.63
CA LYS A 193 14.37 -17.50 -28.09
C LYS A 193 12.99 -17.38 -28.76
N GLY A 194 12.86 -16.40 -29.65
CA GLY A 194 11.59 -16.13 -30.35
C GLY A 194 10.58 -15.31 -29.54
N ALA A 195 11.00 -14.67 -28.43
CA ALA A 195 10.18 -13.76 -27.68
C ALA A 195 9.72 -12.56 -28.54
N LYS A 196 8.48 -12.12 -28.32
CA LYS A 196 7.93 -10.90 -28.95
C LYS A 196 7.87 -9.80 -27.88
N ASP A 197 8.68 -8.78 -28.04
CA ASP A 197 8.67 -7.56 -27.23
C ASP A 197 8.87 -6.36 -28.18
N GLU A 198 7.78 -6.09 -28.92
CA GLU A 198 7.79 -5.08 -29.99
C GLU A 198 8.15 -3.67 -29.47
N ASN A 199 7.74 -3.37 -28.25
CA ASN A 199 7.98 -2.08 -27.60
C ASN A 199 9.26 -2.05 -26.75
N LYS A 200 10.03 -3.15 -26.75
CA LYS A 200 11.25 -3.32 -25.94
C LYS A 200 11.05 -2.99 -24.45
N THR A 201 9.88 -3.36 -23.93
CA THR A 201 9.46 -3.09 -22.54
C THR A 201 10.43 -3.69 -21.52
N TYR A 202 11.01 -4.85 -21.87
CA TYR A 202 11.92 -5.60 -20.99
C TYR A 202 13.37 -5.58 -21.43
N GLU A 203 13.79 -4.67 -22.34
CA GLU A 203 15.13 -4.63 -22.92
C GLU A 203 16.25 -4.65 -21.86
N ILE A 204 16.08 -3.92 -20.75
CA ILE A 204 17.04 -3.86 -19.64
C ILE A 204 17.21 -5.19 -18.90
N TYR A 205 16.30 -6.16 -19.10
CA TYR A 205 16.34 -7.48 -18.48
C TYR A 205 16.76 -8.60 -19.46
N TYR A 206 17.12 -8.31 -20.70
CA TYR A 206 17.50 -9.32 -21.70
C TYR A 206 18.81 -10.03 -21.39
N ASP A 207 19.71 -9.36 -20.67
CA ASP A 207 20.97 -9.92 -20.17
C ASP A 207 21.24 -9.32 -18.78
N PHE A 208 20.35 -9.61 -17.85
CA PHE A 208 20.37 -9.02 -16.51
C PHE A 208 21.02 -9.96 -15.51
N GLU A 209 21.95 -9.44 -14.72
CA GLU A 209 22.55 -10.14 -13.59
C GLU A 209 22.64 -9.23 -12.36
N CYS A 210 22.19 -9.73 -11.20
CA CYS A 210 22.26 -9.02 -9.95
C CYS A 210 22.35 -10.01 -8.78
N LYS A 211 23.11 -9.68 -7.71
CA LYS A 211 23.08 -10.48 -6.48
C LYS A 211 21.67 -10.46 -5.86
N ILE A 212 21.23 -11.59 -5.31
CA ILE A 212 19.92 -11.69 -4.62
C ILE A 212 19.78 -10.59 -3.55
N THR A 213 20.86 -10.30 -2.80
CA THR A 213 20.87 -9.29 -1.75
C THR A 213 20.73 -7.85 -2.23
N ASN A 214 20.98 -7.59 -3.51
CA ASN A 214 21.06 -6.23 -4.08
C ASN A 214 19.90 -5.91 -5.04
N ILE A 215 19.12 -6.93 -5.43
CA ILE A 215 18.01 -6.74 -6.36
C ILE A 215 16.94 -5.83 -5.74
N LYS A 216 16.41 -4.91 -6.55
CA LYS A 216 15.39 -3.97 -6.11
C LYS A 216 13.98 -4.55 -6.28
N PRO A 217 12.99 -4.15 -5.44
CA PRO A 217 11.62 -4.66 -5.53
C PRO A 217 11.00 -4.55 -6.93
N HIS A 218 11.09 -3.38 -7.58
CA HIS A 218 10.57 -3.17 -8.93
C HIS A 218 11.22 -4.09 -9.99
N GLN A 219 12.50 -4.44 -9.81
CA GLN A 219 13.19 -5.36 -10.72
C GLN A 219 12.66 -6.80 -10.56
N VAL A 220 12.37 -7.22 -9.33
CA VAL A 220 11.75 -8.53 -9.05
C VAL A 220 10.38 -8.62 -9.71
N LEU A 221 9.53 -7.60 -9.54
CA LEU A 221 8.18 -7.55 -10.12
C LEU A 221 8.24 -7.54 -11.66
N ALA A 222 9.13 -6.74 -12.25
CA ALA A 222 9.32 -6.68 -13.69
C ALA A 222 9.81 -8.02 -14.28
N LEU A 223 10.80 -8.66 -13.65
CA LEU A 223 11.30 -9.98 -14.06
C LEU A 223 10.22 -11.08 -13.94
N ALA A 224 9.44 -11.06 -12.84
CA ALA A 224 8.34 -12.00 -12.65
C ALA A 224 7.26 -11.84 -13.74
N ARG A 225 6.90 -10.59 -14.10
CA ARG A 225 5.99 -10.31 -15.21
C ARG A 225 6.57 -10.78 -16.54
N ALA A 226 7.83 -10.41 -16.84
CA ALA A 226 8.48 -10.77 -18.09
C ALA A 226 8.57 -12.31 -18.29
N ASP A 227 8.77 -13.06 -17.20
CA ASP A 227 8.77 -14.53 -17.23
C ASP A 227 7.38 -15.10 -17.47
N LYS A 228 6.35 -14.54 -16.82
CA LYS A 228 4.94 -14.90 -17.01
C LYS A 228 4.47 -14.62 -18.46
N GLU A 229 4.91 -13.51 -19.04
CA GLU A 229 4.65 -13.13 -20.44
C GLU A 229 5.54 -13.86 -21.44
N LYS A 230 6.43 -14.72 -20.96
CA LYS A 230 7.35 -15.54 -21.77
C LYS A 230 8.34 -14.73 -22.62
N VAL A 231 8.66 -13.51 -22.22
CA VAL A 231 9.66 -12.67 -22.88
C VAL A 231 11.05 -12.92 -22.33
N VAL A 232 11.21 -12.94 -21.01
CA VAL A 232 12.48 -13.16 -20.33
C VAL A 232 12.39 -14.43 -19.52
N THR A 233 13.47 -15.21 -19.44
CA THR A 233 13.61 -16.28 -18.45
C THR A 233 14.15 -15.66 -17.17
N TYR A 234 13.38 -15.69 -16.11
CA TYR A 234 13.79 -15.31 -14.76
C TYR A 234 14.33 -16.54 -14.04
N SER A 235 15.60 -16.58 -13.70
CA SER A 235 16.26 -17.69 -13.01
C SER A 235 17.19 -17.23 -11.92
N LEU A 236 17.47 -18.11 -10.97
CA LEU A 236 18.51 -17.91 -9.98
C LEU A 236 19.69 -18.85 -10.30
N SER A 237 20.91 -18.37 -10.10
CA SER A 237 22.14 -19.11 -10.35
C SER A 237 23.01 -19.08 -9.09
N LEU A 238 23.58 -20.22 -8.74
CA LEU A 238 24.50 -20.37 -7.63
C LEU A 238 25.70 -21.22 -8.05
N ASP A 239 26.91 -20.85 -7.64
CA ASP A 239 28.03 -21.78 -7.73
C ASP A 239 27.84 -22.94 -6.76
N LYS A 240 27.61 -24.13 -7.32
CA LYS A 240 27.31 -25.35 -6.57
C LYS A 240 28.50 -25.89 -5.74
N THR A 241 29.72 -25.42 -6.00
CA THR A 241 30.96 -25.96 -5.40
C THR A 241 30.90 -25.94 -3.86
N GLY A 242 30.48 -24.79 -3.29
CA GLY A 242 30.30 -24.65 -1.84
C GLY A 242 29.21 -25.55 -1.27
N VAL A 243 28.09 -25.71 -1.99
CA VAL A 243 26.98 -26.58 -1.59
C VAL A 243 27.36 -28.04 -1.59
N ILE A 244 27.98 -28.51 -2.68
CA ILE A 244 28.41 -29.90 -2.79
C ILE A 244 29.41 -30.24 -1.71
N LYS A 245 30.43 -29.39 -1.52
CA LYS A 245 31.41 -29.56 -0.45
C LYS A 245 30.75 -29.66 0.94
N TYR A 246 29.82 -28.75 1.26
CA TYR A 246 29.06 -28.80 2.51
C TYR A 246 28.30 -30.12 2.68
N LEU A 247 27.59 -30.59 1.63
CA LEU A 247 26.86 -31.85 1.69
C LEU A 247 27.79 -33.05 1.83
N GLU A 248 28.93 -33.08 1.13
CA GLU A 248 29.93 -34.13 1.28
C GLU A 248 30.49 -34.18 2.71
N GLU A 249 30.81 -33.02 3.31
CA GLU A 249 31.26 -32.94 4.70
C GLU A 249 30.20 -33.47 5.70
N GLN A 250 28.90 -33.16 5.46
CA GLN A 250 27.82 -33.61 6.35
C GLN A 250 27.40 -35.06 6.17
N VAL A 251 27.52 -35.62 4.94
CA VAL A 251 27.03 -36.98 4.59
C VAL A 251 28.14 -38.00 4.64
N ILE A 252 29.30 -37.69 4.12
CA ILE A 252 30.46 -38.59 4.01
C ILE A 252 31.43 -38.36 5.19
N GLY A 253 31.75 -37.07 5.48
CA GLY A 253 32.77 -36.71 6.47
C GLY A 253 34.14 -37.26 6.09
N ASN A 254 34.83 -37.86 7.09
CA ASN A 254 36.16 -38.43 6.92
C ASN A 254 36.14 -39.96 6.71
N LYS A 255 34.98 -40.57 6.39
CA LYS A 255 34.84 -42.00 6.22
C LYS A 255 35.53 -42.45 4.92
N LYS A 256 36.24 -43.59 4.98
CA LYS A 256 36.85 -44.23 3.85
C LYS A 256 36.05 -45.49 3.51
N SER A 257 35.46 -45.54 2.30
CA SER A 257 34.66 -46.64 1.79
C SER A 257 34.78 -46.70 0.28
N PRO A 258 34.74 -47.89 -0.35
CA PRO A 258 34.64 -48.01 -1.80
C PRO A 258 33.39 -47.34 -2.41
N LEU A 259 32.38 -47.03 -1.58
CA LEU A 259 31.11 -46.41 -1.96
C LEU A 259 31.12 -44.88 -1.93
N VAL A 260 32.23 -44.26 -1.58
CA VAL A 260 32.31 -42.77 -1.47
C VAL A 260 31.93 -42.08 -2.77
N ASP A 261 32.41 -42.58 -3.90
CA ASP A 261 32.13 -41.99 -5.21
C ASP A 261 30.64 -42.14 -5.58
N ASP A 262 30.00 -43.25 -5.20
CA ASP A 262 28.56 -43.42 -5.37
C ASP A 262 27.77 -42.39 -4.58
N VAL A 263 28.12 -42.21 -3.31
CA VAL A 263 27.44 -41.23 -2.43
C VAL A 263 27.63 -39.80 -2.93
N LYS A 264 28.80 -39.48 -3.52
CA LYS A 264 29.01 -38.15 -4.18
C LYS A 264 28.08 -38.00 -5.37
N MET A 265 27.88 -39.03 -6.20
CA MET A 265 26.90 -38.95 -7.30
C MET A 265 25.47 -38.76 -6.77
N PHE A 266 25.11 -39.40 -5.66
CA PHE A 266 23.78 -39.23 -5.06
C PHE A 266 23.59 -37.83 -4.46
N ILE A 267 24.64 -37.21 -3.89
CA ILE A 267 24.65 -35.82 -3.45
C ILE A 267 24.46 -34.87 -4.63
N GLU A 268 25.13 -35.12 -5.77
CA GLU A 268 24.93 -34.31 -6.96
C GLU A 268 23.51 -34.44 -7.53
N ASP A 269 22.93 -35.65 -7.53
CA ASP A 269 21.54 -35.89 -7.93
C ASP A 269 20.56 -35.17 -6.97
N ALA A 270 20.78 -35.27 -5.64
CA ALA A 270 19.98 -34.58 -4.64
C ALA A 270 20.01 -33.07 -4.87
N TRP A 271 21.17 -32.48 -5.16
CA TRP A 271 21.30 -31.08 -5.48
C TRP A 271 20.53 -30.75 -6.78
N LYS A 272 20.93 -31.31 -7.89
CA LYS A 272 20.46 -30.93 -9.22
C LYS A 272 18.96 -31.19 -9.44
N ARG A 273 18.46 -32.32 -8.95
CA ARG A 273 17.08 -32.75 -9.20
C ARG A 273 16.09 -32.29 -8.14
N LEU A 274 16.51 -32.12 -6.90
CA LEU A 274 15.59 -31.87 -5.77
C LEU A 274 15.83 -30.53 -5.09
N LEU A 275 17.04 -30.27 -4.58
CA LEU A 275 17.32 -29.10 -3.76
C LEU A 275 17.34 -27.81 -4.57
N GLU A 276 18.12 -27.74 -5.65
CA GLU A 276 18.27 -26.52 -6.44
C GLU A 276 16.94 -26.01 -7.00
N PRO A 277 16.10 -26.83 -7.69
CA PRO A 277 14.82 -26.36 -8.22
C PRO A 277 13.80 -25.98 -7.13
N SER A 278 13.87 -26.67 -5.98
CA SER A 278 12.99 -26.37 -4.85
C SER A 278 13.38 -25.04 -4.19
N LEU A 279 14.67 -24.86 -3.87
CA LEU A 279 15.17 -23.66 -3.24
C LEU A 279 15.08 -22.43 -4.16
N GLU A 280 15.29 -22.60 -5.46
CA GLU A 280 15.07 -21.54 -6.43
C GLU A 280 13.63 -21.02 -6.39
N ARG A 281 12.64 -21.92 -6.39
CA ARG A 281 11.21 -21.55 -6.27
C ARG A 281 10.92 -20.83 -4.96
N ASP A 282 11.43 -21.37 -3.84
CA ASP A 282 11.18 -20.82 -2.51
C ASP A 282 11.80 -19.43 -2.37
N ILE A 283 13.01 -19.21 -2.89
CA ILE A 283 13.69 -17.91 -2.86
C ILE A 283 12.99 -16.92 -3.80
N LYS A 284 12.57 -17.34 -5.00
CA LYS A 284 11.79 -16.47 -5.90
C LYS A 284 10.47 -16.04 -5.28
N ALA A 285 9.77 -16.97 -4.60
CA ALA A 285 8.54 -16.66 -3.89
C ALA A 285 8.79 -15.64 -2.78
N GLU A 286 9.84 -15.83 -1.98
CA GLU A 286 10.20 -14.87 -0.92
C GLU A 286 10.59 -13.49 -1.47
N LEU A 287 11.34 -13.44 -2.58
CA LEU A 287 11.67 -12.19 -3.25
C LEU A 287 10.42 -11.48 -3.77
N TYR A 288 9.51 -12.24 -4.38
CA TYR A 288 8.24 -11.69 -4.87
C TYR A 288 7.36 -11.19 -3.72
N ASP A 289 7.27 -11.92 -2.61
CA ASP A 289 6.49 -11.52 -1.45
C ASP A 289 7.01 -10.20 -0.86
N LYS A 290 8.32 -10.08 -0.66
CA LYS A 290 8.97 -8.84 -0.19
C LYS A 290 8.77 -7.68 -1.17
N ALA A 291 8.87 -7.95 -2.46
CA ALA A 291 8.68 -6.91 -3.49
C ALA A 291 7.21 -6.47 -3.58
N SER A 292 6.27 -7.40 -3.40
CA SER A 292 4.84 -7.09 -3.38
C SER A 292 4.46 -6.26 -2.15
N GLU A 293 4.93 -6.66 -0.96
CA GLU A 293 4.72 -5.91 0.29
C GLU A 293 5.25 -4.47 0.17
N PHE A 294 6.47 -4.31 -0.33
CA PHE A 294 7.04 -3.00 -0.58
C PHE A 294 6.18 -2.16 -1.54
N GLY A 295 5.76 -2.74 -2.67
CA GLY A 295 4.93 -2.04 -3.66
C GLY A 295 3.54 -1.67 -3.13
N ILE A 296 2.95 -2.51 -2.28
CA ILE A 296 1.67 -2.25 -1.63
C ILE A 296 1.79 -1.06 -0.68
N ASN A 297 2.83 -1.03 0.16
CA ASN A 297 3.09 0.07 1.09
C ASN A 297 3.31 1.40 0.36
N GLU A 298 4.09 1.39 -0.73
CA GLU A 298 4.28 2.59 -1.57
C GLU A 298 2.97 3.09 -2.18
N PHE A 299 2.13 2.17 -2.64
CA PHE A 299 0.83 2.52 -3.17
C PHE A 299 -0.06 3.15 -2.08
N GLY A 300 -0.07 2.56 -0.88
CA GLY A 300 -0.78 3.07 0.29
C GLY A 300 -0.34 4.50 0.64
N ASN A 301 0.96 4.72 0.77
CA ASN A 301 1.54 6.03 1.09
C ASN A 301 1.19 7.10 0.03
N ASN A 302 1.29 6.75 -1.24
CA ASN A 302 0.95 7.68 -2.32
C ASN A 302 -0.55 8.01 -2.33
N LEU A 303 -1.41 7.03 -2.06
CA LEU A 303 -2.85 7.24 -1.95
C LEU A 303 -3.18 8.14 -0.76
N GLU A 304 -2.59 7.88 0.41
CA GLU A 304 -2.80 8.68 1.62
C GLU A 304 -2.47 10.17 1.37
N ASN A 305 -1.30 10.44 0.81
CA ASN A 305 -0.88 11.80 0.50
C ASN A 305 -1.79 12.48 -0.53
N LEU A 306 -2.27 11.73 -1.54
CA LEU A 306 -3.21 12.27 -2.52
C LEU A 306 -4.56 12.62 -1.89
N LEU A 307 -5.08 11.78 -1.00
CA LEU A 307 -6.34 12.01 -0.30
C LEU A 307 -6.25 13.17 0.70
N LEU A 308 -5.06 13.38 1.28
CA LEU A 308 -4.75 14.50 2.19
C LEU A 308 -4.42 15.81 1.44
N THR A 309 -4.56 15.87 0.12
CA THR A 309 -4.36 17.11 -0.65
C THR A 309 -5.26 18.22 -0.08
N PRO A 310 -4.71 19.42 0.24
CA PRO A 310 -5.48 20.53 0.77
C PRO A 310 -6.62 20.95 -0.13
N PRO A 311 -7.85 21.10 0.39
CA PRO A 311 -8.98 21.54 -0.40
C PRO A 311 -8.92 23.05 -0.71
N ILE A 312 -9.36 23.45 -1.89
CA ILE A 312 -9.56 24.86 -2.22
C ILE A 312 -10.97 25.26 -1.84
N LYS A 313 -11.10 25.91 -0.69
CA LYS A 313 -12.38 26.32 -0.11
C LYS A 313 -12.82 27.72 -0.62
N GLY A 314 -14.14 27.95 -0.74
CA GLY A 314 -14.74 29.28 -0.98
C GLY A 314 -14.47 29.87 -2.35
N SER A 315 -14.17 29.07 -3.36
CA SER A 315 -13.90 29.53 -4.73
C SER A 315 -14.81 28.86 -5.75
N VAL A 316 -15.31 29.66 -6.71
CA VAL A 316 -15.98 29.15 -7.90
C VAL A 316 -14.91 28.60 -8.84
N VAL A 317 -15.05 27.33 -9.21
CA VAL A 317 -14.09 26.59 -10.05
C VAL A 317 -14.71 26.24 -11.39
N LEU A 318 -13.94 26.37 -12.46
CA LEU A 318 -14.28 25.85 -13.77
C LEU A 318 -13.47 24.58 -14.02
N GLY A 319 -14.14 23.41 -14.02
CA GLY A 319 -13.55 22.14 -14.43
C GLY A 319 -13.48 22.08 -15.96
N PHE A 320 -12.29 21.78 -16.47
CA PHE A 320 -11.98 21.71 -17.88
C PHE A 320 -11.48 20.30 -18.21
N ASP A 321 -12.27 19.55 -19.01
CA ASP A 321 -11.92 18.22 -19.50
C ASP A 321 -11.43 18.33 -20.95
N PRO A 322 -10.09 18.22 -21.19
CA PRO A 322 -9.49 18.41 -22.50
C PRO A 322 -9.85 17.31 -23.50
N ALA A 323 -10.13 17.68 -24.75
CA ALA A 323 -10.32 16.71 -25.84
C ALA A 323 -10.13 17.35 -27.21
N PHE A 324 -9.59 16.59 -28.20
CA PHE A 324 -9.44 17.07 -29.56
C PHE A 324 -10.74 16.98 -30.36
N ARG A 325 -11.30 15.78 -30.54
CA ARG A 325 -12.41 15.51 -31.49
C ARG A 325 -13.79 15.88 -30.94
N THR A 326 -14.06 15.53 -29.71
CA THR A 326 -15.38 15.68 -29.09
C THR A 326 -15.61 17.09 -28.52
N GLY A 327 -14.57 17.94 -28.56
CA GLY A 327 -14.53 19.25 -27.90
C GLY A 327 -14.31 19.15 -26.41
N CYS A 328 -13.64 20.17 -25.84
CA CYS A 328 -13.36 20.27 -24.41
C CYS A 328 -14.66 20.55 -23.66
N LYS A 329 -14.92 19.81 -22.56
CA LYS A 329 -16.13 20.00 -21.75
C LYS A 329 -15.75 20.88 -20.56
N LEU A 330 -16.68 21.76 -20.25
CA LEU A 330 -16.57 22.75 -19.18
C LEU A 330 -17.67 22.53 -18.16
N ALA A 331 -17.32 22.61 -16.88
CA ALA A 331 -18.29 22.58 -15.79
C ALA A 331 -17.95 23.68 -14.78
N VAL A 332 -18.84 24.66 -14.65
CA VAL A 332 -18.72 25.69 -13.63
C VAL A 332 -19.33 25.18 -12.34
N LEU A 333 -18.56 25.20 -11.27
CA LEU A 333 -18.94 24.72 -9.94
C LEU A 333 -18.97 25.87 -8.96
N ASN A 334 -20.02 25.94 -8.12
CA ASN A 334 -20.06 26.87 -7.00
C ASN A 334 -19.05 26.44 -5.89
N GLU A 335 -18.97 27.21 -4.84
CA GLU A 335 -18.08 26.98 -3.68
C GLU A 335 -18.34 25.64 -2.96
N ASN A 336 -19.52 25.04 -3.13
CA ASN A 336 -19.93 23.76 -2.55
C ASN A 336 -19.80 22.57 -3.51
N GLY A 337 -19.34 22.79 -4.75
CA GLY A 337 -19.22 21.77 -5.77
C GLY A 337 -20.51 21.47 -6.54
N ASP A 338 -21.56 22.30 -6.41
CA ASP A 338 -22.77 22.17 -7.21
C ASP A 338 -22.54 22.75 -8.60
N VAL A 339 -23.10 22.11 -9.62
CA VAL A 339 -22.93 22.54 -11.00
C VAL A 339 -23.82 23.73 -11.30
N LEU A 340 -23.20 24.86 -11.68
CA LEU A 340 -23.90 26.07 -12.10
C LEU A 340 -24.21 26.08 -13.57
N GLU A 341 -23.23 25.65 -14.41
CA GLU A 341 -23.39 25.65 -15.86
C GLU A 341 -22.42 24.64 -16.51
N ILE A 342 -22.84 24.06 -17.64
CA ILE A 342 -22.04 23.17 -18.46
C ILE A 342 -21.83 23.80 -19.83
N GLY A 343 -20.60 23.71 -20.35
CA GLY A 343 -20.23 24.20 -21.67
C GLY A 343 -19.45 23.21 -22.50
N VAL A 344 -19.34 23.48 -23.80
CA VAL A 344 -18.45 22.73 -24.70
C VAL A 344 -17.77 23.73 -25.63
N ILE A 345 -16.46 23.60 -25.81
CA ILE A 345 -15.66 24.44 -26.69
C ILE A 345 -14.76 23.60 -27.61
N TYR A 346 -14.32 24.14 -28.73
CA TYR A 346 -13.48 23.47 -29.71
C TYR A 346 -12.23 24.31 -30.05
N PRO A 347 -11.33 24.56 -29.09
CA PRO A 347 -10.14 25.40 -29.33
C PRO A 347 -9.05 24.68 -30.12
N HIS A 348 -9.10 23.35 -30.25
CA HIS A 348 -8.04 22.52 -30.85
C HIS A 348 -8.46 21.95 -32.23
N GLU A 349 -7.46 21.49 -32.99
CA GLU A 349 -7.71 20.72 -34.22
C GLU A 349 -8.58 19.46 -33.91
N PRO A 350 -9.44 19.03 -34.83
CA PRO A 350 -9.59 19.49 -36.24
C PRO A 350 -10.48 20.72 -36.45
N LYS A 351 -11.32 21.12 -35.46
CA LYS A 351 -12.26 22.25 -35.64
C LYS A 351 -11.61 23.62 -35.48
N LYS A 352 -10.74 23.80 -34.48
CA LYS A 352 -9.97 25.01 -34.17
C LYS A 352 -10.79 26.32 -34.15
N GLU A 353 -11.95 26.29 -33.47
CA GLU A 353 -12.86 27.42 -33.29
C GLU A 353 -12.40 28.33 -32.14
N VAL A 354 -11.16 28.86 -32.18
CA VAL A 354 -10.52 29.56 -31.07
C VAL A 354 -11.33 30.78 -30.63
N ASP A 355 -11.74 31.65 -31.57
CA ASP A 355 -12.47 32.88 -31.23
C ASP A 355 -13.82 32.62 -30.54
N MET A 356 -14.51 31.54 -30.96
CA MET A 356 -15.77 31.13 -30.32
C MET A 356 -15.52 30.52 -28.94
N ALA A 357 -14.46 29.72 -28.80
CA ALA A 357 -14.05 29.16 -27.54
C ALA A 357 -13.68 30.26 -26.51
N GLU A 358 -12.93 31.27 -26.93
CA GLU A 358 -12.62 32.44 -26.08
C GLU A 358 -13.88 33.16 -25.60
N LYS A 359 -14.84 33.43 -26.51
CA LYS A 359 -16.11 34.11 -26.17
C LYS A 359 -16.88 33.30 -25.10
N ILE A 360 -17.01 32.00 -25.28
CA ILE A 360 -17.72 31.13 -24.33
C ILE A 360 -17.01 31.14 -22.98
N MET A 361 -15.68 30.96 -22.96
CA MET A 361 -14.89 30.97 -21.71
C MET A 361 -15.04 32.30 -20.98
N LEU A 362 -14.92 33.44 -21.69
CA LEU A 362 -15.08 34.77 -21.08
C LEU A 362 -16.48 34.96 -20.48
N ALA A 363 -17.53 34.51 -21.21
CA ALA A 363 -18.88 34.61 -20.71
C ALA A 363 -19.09 33.81 -19.44
N LEU A 364 -18.58 32.56 -19.36
CA LEU A 364 -18.66 31.73 -18.16
C LEU A 364 -17.87 32.33 -16.99
N ILE A 365 -16.64 32.79 -17.24
CA ILE A 365 -15.78 33.41 -16.22
C ILE A 365 -16.44 34.64 -15.61
N GLN A 366 -16.95 35.53 -16.45
CA GLN A 366 -17.59 36.78 -16.01
C GLN A 366 -18.94 36.54 -15.32
N LYS A 367 -19.79 35.70 -15.91
CA LYS A 367 -21.14 35.39 -15.40
C LYS A 367 -21.10 34.78 -13.98
N HIS A 368 -20.17 33.89 -13.74
CA HIS A 368 -20.10 33.12 -12.49
C HIS A 368 -18.96 33.56 -11.57
N ASN A 369 -18.21 34.61 -11.91
CA ASN A 369 -17.04 35.07 -11.16
C ASN A 369 -16.03 33.94 -10.86
N VAL A 370 -15.72 33.15 -11.90
CA VAL A 370 -14.76 32.04 -11.82
C VAL A 370 -13.39 32.60 -11.36
N LYS A 371 -12.79 31.96 -10.38
CA LYS A 371 -11.44 32.33 -9.86
C LYS A 371 -10.36 31.36 -10.27
N ILE A 372 -10.71 30.10 -10.48
CA ILE A 372 -9.73 29.03 -10.75
C ILE A 372 -10.27 28.13 -11.85
N ILE A 373 -9.38 27.74 -12.78
CA ILE A 373 -9.66 26.76 -13.83
C ILE A 373 -8.87 25.47 -13.51
N ALA A 374 -9.58 24.37 -13.30
CA ALA A 374 -9.01 23.03 -13.10
C ALA A 374 -8.94 22.32 -14.46
N ILE A 375 -7.75 22.12 -15.01
CA ILE A 375 -7.56 21.47 -16.32
C ILE A 375 -7.12 20.02 -16.09
N GLY A 376 -7.84 19.05 -16.69
CA GLY A 376 -7.45 17.65 -16.66
C GLY A 376 -6.11 17.38 -17.36
N ASN A 377 -5.32 16.43 -16.86
CA ASN A 377 -3.98 16.13 -17.39
C ASN A 377 -3.95 15.06 -18.50
N GLY A 378 -5.08 14.74 -19.13
CA GLY A 378 -5.16 13.74 -20.17
C GLY A 378 -4.85 14.25 -21.58
N THR A 379 -5.51 13.64 -22.57
CA THR A 379 -5.33 14.00 -23.98
C THR A 379 -5.67 15.48 -24.24
N ALA A 380 -4.83 16.20 -24.99
CA ALA A 380 -4.96 17.65 -25.27
C ALA A 380 -4.79 18.57 -24.04
N SER A 381 -4.24 18.09 -22.94
CA SER A 381 -4.03 18.88 -21.73
C SER A 381 -3.10 20.09 -21.99
N ARG A 382 -1.99 19.86 -22.68
CA ARG A 382 -1.00 20.92 -22.97
C ARG A 382 -1.56 22.00 -23.86
N GLU A 383 -2.25 21.63 -24.93
CA GLU A 383 -2.91 22.57 -25.84
C GLU A 383 -3.99 23.37 -25.12
N SER A 384 -4.70 22.72 -24.19
CA SER A 384 -5.73 23.37 -23.35
C SER A 384 -5.09 24.33 -22.33
N GLU A 385 -3.98 23.95 -21.74
CA GLU A 385 -3.19 24.80 -20.83
C GLU A 385 -2.73 26.06 -21.58
N MET A 386 -2.13 25.91 -22.77
CA MET A 386 -1.70 27.02 -23.60
C MET A 386 -2.87 27.93 -24.00
N PHE A 387 -4.02 27.35 -24.35
CA PHE A 387 -5.22 28.10 -24.66
C PHE A 387 -5.70 28.95 -23.48
N VAL A 388 -5.79 28.34 -22.29
CA VAL A 388 -6.23 29.02 -21.05
C VAL A 388 -5.26 30.12 -20.63
N ALA A 389 -3.94 29.83 -20.65
CA ALA A 389 -2.92 30.83 -20.31
C ALA A 389 -2.92 32.04 -21.29
N ASN A 390 -3.05 31.78 -22.59
CA ASN A 390 -3.18 32.84 -23.59
C ASN A 390 -4.45 33.66 -23.39
N LEU A 391 -5.59 33.02 -23.04
CA LEU A 391 -6.84 33.71 -22.72
C LEU A 391 -6.67 34.64 -21.51
N ILE A 392 -6.06 34.13 -20.41
CA ILE A 392 -5.81 34.91 -19.19
C ILE A 392 -4.94 36.14 -19.53
N LYS A 393 -3.84 35.93 -20.27
CA LYS A 393 -2.91 37.00 -20.65
C LYS A 393 -3.56 38.02 -21.60
N LYS A 394 -4.25 37.54 -22.64
CA LYS A 394 -4.88 38.39 -23.69
C LYS A 394 -5.92 39.34 -23.11
N TYR A 395 -6.72 38.88 -22.16
CA TYR A 395 -7.81 39.66 -21.57
C TYR A 395 -7.52 40.16 -20.16
N ASN A 396 -6.28 40.00 -19.67
CA ASN A 396 -5.81 40.40 -18.32
C ASN A 396 -6.79 39.96 -17.21
N LEU A 397 -7.15 38.66 -17.19
CA LEU A 397 -8.12 38.13 -16.28
C LEU A 397 -7.51 37.86 -14.89
N ASP A 398 -8.28 38.20 -13.83
CA ASP A 398 -7.96 37.80 -12.43
C ASP A 398 -8.40 36.35 -12.18
N VAL A 399 -7.85 35.43 -12.96
CA VAL A 399 -8.12 33.99 -12.90
C VAL A 399 -6.80 33.23 -12.91
N LYS A 400 -6.73 32.16 -12.14
CA LYS A 400 -5.58 31.25 -12.16
C LYS A 400 -5.99 29.88 -12.67
N TYR A 401 -5.03 29.06 -13.05
CA TYR A 401 -5.31 27.69 -13.44
C TYR A 401 -4.38 26.70 -12.74
N VAL A 402 -4.76 25.45 -12.73
CA VAL A 402 -3.94 24.33 -12.24
C VAL A 402 -4.27 23.07 -13.04
N ILE A 403 -3.24 22.25 -13.27
CA ILE A 403 -3.42 20.92 -13.88
C ILE A 403 -3.83 19.94 -12.79
N VAL A 404 -4.94 19.25 -12.99
CA VAL A 404 -5.53 18.28 -12.07
C VAL A 404 -5.44 16.88 -12.68
N SER A 405 -5.03 15.90 -11.91
CA SER A 405 -5.04 14.51 -12.36
C SER A 405 -6.46 14.04 -12.65
N GLU A 406 -6.70 13.59 -13.88
CA GLU A 406 -7.98 12.99 -14.30
C GLU A 406 -8.01 11.46 -14.12
N ALA A 407 -6.95 10.86 -13.55
CA ALA A 407 -6.87 9.42 -13.31
C ALA A 407 -8.13 8.90 -12.59
N GLY A 408 -8.77 7.88 -13.16
CA GLY A 408 -10.04 7.34 -12.67
C GLY A 408 -11.29 8.22 -12.90
N ALA A 409 -11.19 9.44 -13.45
CA ALA A 409 -12.36 10.27 -13.75
C ALA A 409 -13.27 9.61 -14.78
N SER A 410 -12.71 8.92 -15.77
CA SER A 410 -13.45 8.13 -16.75
C SER A 410 -14.19 6.94 -16.11
N VAL A 411 -13.60 6.32 -15.08
CA VAL A 411 -14.24 5.23 -14.33
C VAL A 411 -15.43 5.76 -13.52
N TYR A 412 -15.25 6.89 -12.83
CA TYR A 412 -16.35 7.55 -12.13
C TYR A 412 -17.47 7.97 -13.09
N SER A 413 -17.15 8.72 -14.14
CA SER A 413 -18.15 9.30 -15.04
C SER A 413 -19.02 8.27 -15.77
N ALA A 414 -18.48 7.06 -16.01
CA ALA A 414 -19.20 5.93 -16.57
C ALA A 414 -20.00 5.12 -15.52
N SER A 415 -19.75 5.32 -14.22
CA SER A 415 -20.34 4.55 -13.14
C SER A 415 -21.85 4.77 -12.97
N THR A 416 -22.49 3.81 -12.30
CA THR A 416 -23.91 3.94 -11.89
C THR A 416 -24.12 5.06 -10.88
N LEU A 417 -23.10 5.36 -10.07
CA LEU A 417 -23.12 6.47 -9.10
C LEU A 417 -23.21 7.81 -9.83
N ALA A 418 -22.31 8.06 -10.79
CA ALA A 418 -22.30 9.29 -11.56
C ALA A 418 -23.61 9.47 -12.40
N LYS A 419 -24.20 8.36 -12.91
CA LYS A 419 -25.52 8.41 -13.56
C LYS A 419 -26.64 8.83 -12.62
N LYS A 420 -26.58 8.45 -11.34
CA LYS A 420 -27.56 8.86 -10.33
C LYS A 420 -27.38 10.32 -9.92
N GLU A 421 -26.12 10.78 -9.79
CA GLU A 421 -25.80 12.17 -9.45
C GLU A 421 -26.20 13.13 -10.59
N PHE A 422 -25.92 12.73 -11.85
CA PHE A 422 -26.11 13.56 -13.04
C PHE A 422 -26.76 12.75 -14.16
N PRO A 423 -28.08 12.46 -14.07
CA PRO A 423 -28.78 11.63 -15.08
C PRO A 423 -28.77 12.24 -16.49
N ASP A 424 -28.81 13.57 -16.57
CA ASP A 424 -28.95 14.30 -17.84
C ASP A 424 -27.60 14.67 -18.49
N TYR A 425 -26.46 14.41 -17.83
CA TYR A 425 -25.13 14.77 -18.34
C TYR A 425 -24.49 13.59 -19.08
N SER A 426 -23.71 13.91 -20.12
CA SER A 426 -22.88 12.93 -20.83
C SER A 426 -21.72 12.46 -19.91
N VAL A 427 -21.06 11.38 -20.32
CA VAL A 427 -19.91 10.84 -19.60
C VAL A 427 -18.80 11.90 -19.47
N GLU A 428 -18.52 12.62 -20.55
CA GLU A 428 -17.48 13.64 -20.59
C GLU A 428 -17.87 14.89 -19.76
N GLN A 429 -19.15 15.26 -19.71
CA GLN A 429 -19.60 16.35 -18.85
C GLN A 429 -19.45 16.00 -17.37
N ARG A 430 -19.74 14.75 -16.99
CA ARG A 430 -19.51 14.26 -15.62
C ARG A 430 -18.02 14.23 -15.28
N SER A 431 -17.16 13.95 -16.26
CA SER A 431 -15.70 14.02 -16.10
C SER A 431 -15.25 15.44 -15.77
N ALA A 432 -15.72 16.45 -16.52
CA ALA A 432 -15.40 17.86 -16.23
C ALA A 432 -15.85 18.29 -14.83
N VAL A 433 -17.04 17.84 -14.38
CA VAL A 433 -17.50 18.07 -12.99
C VAL A 433 -16.55 17.45 -11.99
N SER A 434 -16.13 16.18 -12.21
CA SER A 434 -15.21 15.47 -11.32
C SER A 434 -13.84 16.17 -11.23
N ILE A 435 -13.29 16.63 -12.36
CA ILE A 435 -12.02 17.37 -12.40
C ILE A 435 -12.10 18.63 -11.53
N GLY A 436 -13.16 19.41 -11.66
CA GLY A 436 -13.35 20.61 -10.84
C GLY A 436 -13.54 20.32 -9.35
N ARG A 437 -14.32 19.29 -9.01
CA ARG A 437 -14.54 18.86 -7.62
C ARG A 437 -13.29 18.30 -6.95
N ARG A 438 -12.40 17.61 -7.68
CA ARG A 438 -11.11 17.15 -7.15
C ARG A 438 -10.24 18.29 -6.67
N LEU A 439 -10.32 19.44 -7.34
CA LEU A 439 -9.60 20.64 -6.91
C LEU A 439 -10.22 21.25 -5.65
N GLN A 440 -11.55 21.23 -5.56
CA GLN A 440 -12.25 21.77 -4.38
C GLN A 440 -12.08 20.89 -3.15
N ASP A 441 -12.22 19.57 -3.29
CA ASP A 441 -11.95 18.57 -2.24
C ASP A 441 -11.63 17.21 -2.86
N ALA A 442 -10.34 16.89 -2.94
CA ALA A 442 -9.85 15.64 -3.50
C ALA A 442 -10.42 14.42 -2.77
N LEU A 443 -10.45 14.43 -1.43
CA LEU A 443 -10.95 13.33 -0.61
C LEU A 443 -12.40 12.98 -0.96
N SER A 444 -13.29 13.97 -0.93
CA SER A 444 -14.73 13.77 -1.17
C SER A 444 -15.04 13.23 -2.57
N GLU A 445 -14.20 13.52 -3.55
CA GLU A 445 -14.39 13.05 -4.92
C GLU A 445 -13.71 11.70 -5.18
N LEU A 446 -12.47 11.51 -4.70
CA LEU A 446 -11.69 10.30 -4.97
C LEU A 446 -12.23 9.06 -4.26
N VAL A 447 -12.88 9.19 -3.10
CA VAL A 447 -13.55 8.06 -2.41
C VAL A 447 -14.71 7.45 -3.21
N LYS A 448 -15.17 8.10 -4.28
CA LYS A 448 -16.18 7.57 -5.20
C LYS A 448 -15.61 6.58 -6.22
N ILE A 449 -14.29 6.46 -6.30
CA ILE A 449 -13.54 5.70 -7.31
C ILE A 449 -12.81 4.57 -6.60
N ASP A 450 -12.70 3.41 -7.27
CA ASP A 450 -11.78 2.36 -6.80
C ASP A 450 -10.35 2.92 -6.75
N PRO A 451 -9.67 2.89 -5.59
CA PRO A 451 -8.32 3.43 -5.45
C PRO A 451 -7.33 2.88 -6.49
N LYS A 452 -7.52 1.64 -6.94
CA LYS A 452 -6.71 1.04 -8.02
C LYS A 452 -6.84 1.76 -9.36
N SER A 453 -7.89 2.52 -9.56
CA SER A 453 -8.11 3.32 -10.78
C SER A 453 -7.50 4.72 -10.72
N ILE A 454 -6.94 5.12 -9.57
CA ILE A 454 -6.33 6.45 -9.38
C ILE A 454 -4.91 6.53 -9.94
N GLY A 455 -4.23 5.37 -10.09
CA GLY A 455 -2.93 5.31 -10.78
C GLY A 455 -1.73 5.85 -10.00
N VAL A 456 -1.78 5.84 -8.68
CA VAL A 456 -0.69 6.34 -7.79
C VAL A 456 0.36 5.30 -7.43
N GLY A 457 0.31 4.10 -8.02
CA GLY A 457 1.27 3.03 -7.78
C GLY A 457 1.80 2.40 -9.06
N LEU A 458 3.06 1.96 -9.03
CA LEU A 458 3.69 1.20 -10.11
C LEU A 458 3.45 -0.30 -9.93
N TYR A 459 3.45 -1.04 -11.04
CA TYR A 459 3.34 -2.51 -11.05
C TYR A 459 2.07 -3.06 -10.37
N GLN A 460 1.00 -2.29 -10.30
CA GLN A 460 -0.25 -2.62 -9.61
C GLN A 460 -0.77 -4.04 -9.93
N HIS A 461 -0.73 -4.43 -11.22
CA HIS A 461 -1.22 -5.74 -11.68
C HIS A 461 -0.29 -6.92 -11.30
N ASP A 462 0.92 -6.62 -10.84
CA ASP A 462 1.91 -7.61 -10.43
C ASP A 462 1.95 -7.79 -8.91
N LEU A 463 1.18 -7.00 -8.16
CA LEU A 463 1.07 -7.10 -6.71
C LEU A 463 0.05 -8.18 -6.32
N LYS A 464 0.11 -8.62 -5.07
CA LYS A 464 -0.89 -9.50 -4.47
C LYS A 464 -2.20 -8.72 -4.29
N GLN A 465 -3.19 -8.98 -5.15
CA GLN A 465 -4.39 -8.14 -5.27
C GLN A 465 -5.20 -8.06 -3.98
N LYS A 466 -5.34 -9.16 -3.23
CA LYS A 466 -6.08 -9.17 -1.96
C LYS A 466 -5.42 -8.27 -0.92
N GLU A 467 -4.10 -8.40 -0.75
CA GLU A 467 -3.33 -7.59 0.20
C GLU A 467 -3.36 -6.11 -0.20
N LEU A 468 -3.30 -5.83 -1.52
CA LEU A 468 -3.44 -4.46 -2.05
C LEU A 468 -4.83 -3.88 -1.74
N ASP A 469 -5.91 -4.63 -1.94
CA ASP A 469 -7.28 -4.17 -1.65
C ASP A 469 -7.47 -3.87 -0.16
N GLU A 470 -6.92 -4.71 0.71
CA GLU A 470 -6.96 -4.53 2.17
C GLU A 470 -6.18 -3.27 2.60
N GLU A 471 -4.99 -3.05 2.00
CA GLU A 471 -4.18 -1.85 2.27
C GLU A 471 -4.89 -0.56 1.84
N LEU A 472 -5.35 -0.51 0.59
CA LEU A 472 -6.00 0.68 0.05
C LEU A 472 -7.32 1.00 0.78
N GLY A 473 -8.08 -0.03 1.15
CA GLY A 473 -9.30 0.14 1.96
C GLY A 473 -9.01 0.71 3.34
N PHE A 474 -7.92 0.26 3.97
CA PHE A 474 -7.47 0.80 5.25
C PHE A 474 -7.05 2.26 5.13
N VAL A 475 -6.22 2.61 4.15
CA VAL A 475 -5.76 3.99 3.92
C VAL A 475 -6.94 4.94 3.70
N VAL A 476 -7.90 4.58 2.84
CA VAL A 476 -9.10 5.42 2.64
C VAL A 476 -9.87 5.61 3.94
N SER A 477 -10.08 4.53 4.71
CA SER A 477 -10.78 4.63 5.99
C SER A 477 -10.01 5.48 7.00
N LYS A 478 -8.68 5.31 7.12
CA LYS A 478 -7.80 6.12 7.98
C LYS A 478 -7.98 7.60 7.68
N VAL A 479 -7.79 8.00 6.42
CA VAL A 479 -7.85 9.43 6.02
C VAL A 479 -9.25 10.01 6.21
N VAL A 480 -10.31 9.28 5.83
CA VAL A 480 -11.70 9.76 6.03
C VAL A 480 -12.00 10.04 7.51
N ASN A 481 -11.58 9.13 8.39
CA ASN A 481 -11.80 9.31 9.83
C ASN A 481 -10.86 10.38 10.41
N GLU A 482 -9.63 10.50 9.93
CA GLU A 482 -8.68 11.54 10.36
C GLU A 482 -9.18 12.94 10.01
N VAL A 483 -9.66 13.16 8.78
CA VAL A 483 -10.23 14.43 8.34
C VAL A 483 -11.57 14.72 9.01
N GLY A 484 -12.39 13.69 9.24
CA GLY A 484 -13.77 13.82 9.70
C GLY A 484 -14.74 14.24 8.58
N VAL A 485 -16.01 13.92 8.74
CA VAL A 485 -17.00 14.05 7.66
C VAL A 485 -18.15 14.97 8.05
N ASN A 486 -18.41 16.03 7.25
CA ASN A 486 -19.62 16.84 7.38
C ASN A 486 -20.84 16.04 6.93
N LEU A 487 -21.64 15.55 7.88
CA LEU A 487 -22.75 14.65 7.63
C LEU A 487 -23.80 15.19 6.66
N ASN A 488 -24.10 16.49 6.76
CA ASN A 488 -25.14 17.08 5.93
C ASN A 488 -24.75 17.21 4.45
N ASN A 489 -23.44 17.25 4.15
CA ASN A 489 -22.94 17.35 2.78
C ASN A 489 -22.37 16.01 2.27
N ALA A 490 -22.21 15.02 3.15
CA ALA A 490 -21.57 13.76 2.82
C ALA A 490 -22.36 12.93 1.81
N SER A 491 -21.62 12.33 0.88
CA SER A 491 -22.11 11.27 -0.01
C SER A 491 -22.10 9.91 0.67
N ASP A 492 -22.87 8.96 0.15
CA ASP A 492 -22.85 7.56 0.64
C ASP A 492 -21.44 6.95 0.52
N SER A 493 -20.68 7.36 -0.51
CA SER A 493 -19.33 6.85 -0.74
C SER A 493 -18.40 7.17 0.42
N ILE A 494 -18.35 8.42 0.88
CA ILE A 494 -17.48 8.79 2.00
C ILE A 494 -17.99 8.20 3.32
N LEU A 495 -19.31 8.16 3.55
CA LEU A 495 -19.90 7.58 4.76
C LEU A 495 -19.59 6.08 4.92
N ASN A 496 -19.42 5.34 3.82
CA ASN A 496 -19.03 3.93 3.86
C ASN A 496 -17.62 3.70 4.48
N HIS A 497 -16.80 4.72 4.57
CA HIS A 497 -15.46 4.67 5.17
C HIS A 497 -15.41 5.23 6.58
N VAL A 498 -16.53 5.78 7.09
CA VAL A 498 -16.62 6.23 8.49
C VAL A 498 -16.68 5.03 9.41
N SER A 499 -15.84 5.04 10.44
CA SER A 499 -15.78 4.03 11.49
C SER A 499 -17.16 3.68 12.04
N GLY A 500 -17.45 2.40 12.22
CA GLY A 500 -18.69 1.91 12.81
C GLY A 500 -19.94 1.94 11.91
N LEU A 501 -19.93 2.68 10.79
CA LEU A 501 -21.07 2.74 9.88
C LEU A 501 -21.11 1.54 8.92
N ASN A 502 -22.33 1.14 8.55
CA ASN A 502 -22.58 0.15 7.52
C ASN A 502 -23.64 0.65 6.52
N LYS A 503 -23.69 0.03 5.34
CA LYS A 503 -24.59 0.45 4.24
C LYS A 503 -26.07 0.57 4.65
N LYS A 504 -26.56 -0.26 5.57
CA LYS A 504 -27.97 -0.21 6.01
C LYS A 504 -28.24 1.03 6.85
N VAL A 505 -27.35 1.33 7.80
CA VAL A 505 -27.43 2.53 8.64
C VAL A 505 -27.29 3.79 7.77
N ILE A 506 -26.32 3.83 6.84
CA ILE A 506 -26.13 4.96 5.91
C ILE A 506 -27.40 5.22 5.10
N GLY A 507 -28.05 4.18 4.56
CA GLY A 507 -29.32 4.34 3.85
C GLY A 507 -30.42 4.97 4.73
N LYS A 508 -30.51 4.58 5.99
CA LYS A 508 -31.47 5.16 6.95
C LYS A 508 -31.09 6.59 7.36
N MET A 509 -29.82 6.91 7.47
CA MET A 509 -29.34 8.29 7.68
C MET A 509 -29.76 9.21 6.52
N GLN A 510 -29.62 8.76 5.28
CA GLN A 510 -30.04 9.53 4.10
C GLN A 510 -31.58 9.69 4.04
N GLU A 511 -32.37 8.66 4.40
CA GLU A 511 -33.83 8.79 4.54
C GLU A 511 -34.20 9.84 5.59
N TYR A 512 -33.55 9.80 6.77
CA TYR A 512 -33.75 10.78 7.84
C TYR A 512 -33.41 12.19 7.39
N LYS A 513 -32.25 12.38 6.73
CA LYS A 513 -31.81 13.65 6.18
C LYS A 513 -32.80 14.25 5.20
N LYS A 514 -33.33 13.44 4.27
CA LYS A 514 -34.35 13.88 3.30
C LYS A 514 -35.65 14.29 3.98
N LYS A 515 -36.09 13.55 5.01
CA LYS A 515 -37.34 13.80 5.72
C LYS A 515 -37.28 15.06 6.60
N ASN A 516 -36.14 15.32 7.23
CA ASN A 516 -36.00 16.35 8.28
C ASN A 516 -35.21 17.59 7.81
N GLY A 517 -34.75 17.63 6.56
CA GLY A 517 -33.94 18.74 6.02
C GLY A 517 -32.50 18.77 6.54
N GLY A 518 -31.98 17.64 7.04
CA GLY A 518 -30.64 17.48 7.58
C GLY A 518 -30.63 17.13 9.06
N PHE A 519 -29.42 16.98 9.60
CA PHE A 519 -29.15 16.74 11.03
C PHE A 519 -28.78 18.08 11.69
N LYS A 520 -29.35 18.34 12.86
CA LYS A 520 -29.12 19.57 13.66
C LYS A 520 -28.14 19.33 14.82
N SER A 521 -27.99 18.06 15.23
CA SER A 521 -27.06 17.66 16.28
C SER A 521 -26.63 16.21 16.13
N ARG A 522 -25.51 15.80 16.76
CA ARG A 522 -25.09 14.40 16.85
C ARG A 522 -26.09 13.52 17.59
N GLU A 523 -26.80 14.05 18.58
CA GLU A 523 -27.86 13.32 19.31
C GLU A 523 -29.00 12.85 18.39
N GLU A 524 -29.25 13.54 17.29
CA GLU A 524 -30.26 13.12 16.32
C GLU A 524 -29.91 11.83 15.58
N LEU A 525 -28.62 11.43 15.55
CA LEU A 525 -28.19 10.16 15.01
C LEU A 525 -28.86 8.98 15.72
N LYS A 526 -29.09 9.08 17.04
CA LYS A 526 -29.78 8.04 17.82
C LYS A 526 -31.23 7.80 17.38
N LYS A 527 -31.84 8.73 16.64
CA LYS A 527 -33.17 8.57 16.05
C LYS A 527 -33.21 7.79 14.75
N VAL A 528 -32.04 7.48 14.20
CA VAL A 528 -31.89 6.73 12.94
C VAL A 528 -32.03 5.23 13.21
N ALA A 529 -32.88 4.56 12.46
CA ALA A 529 -33.07 3.12 12.60
C ALA A 529 -31.76 2.35 12.33
N GLY A 530 -31.35 1.51 13.28
CA GLY A 530 -30.09 0.74 13.22
C GLY A 530 -28.87 1.46 13.77
N MET A 531 -29.02 2.67 14.28
CA MET A 531 -28.01 3.39 15.05
C MET A 531 -28.14 2.95 16.53
N ASP A 532 -27.60 1.79 16.86
CA ASP A 532 -27.49 1.34 18.26
C ASP A 532 -26.37 2.08 18.99
N ASP A 533 -26.26 1.88 20.30
CA ASP A 533 -25.27 2.56 21.14
C ASP A 533 -23.83 2.32 20.66
N LYS A 534 -23.55 1.11 20.20
CA LYS A 534 -22.21 0.73 19.71
C LYS A 534 -21.89 1.40 18.37
N VAL A 535 -22.80 1.41 17.41
CA VAL A 535 -22.63 2.10 16.13
C VAL A 535 -22.48 3.60 16.38
N PHE A 536 -23.29 4.17 17.28
CA PHE A 536 -23.18 5.58 17.67
C PHE A 536 -21.82 5.89 18.29
N GLU A 537 -21.39 5.11 19.29
CA GLU A 537 -20.06 5.26 19.91
C GLU A 537 -18.94 5.24 18.88
N GLN A 538 -18.93 4.25 17.98
CA GLN A 538 -17.85 4.08 17.00
C GLN A 538 -17.85 5.15 15.88
N SER A 539 -18.96 5.83 15.63
CA SER A 539 -19.10 6.71 14.46
C SER A 539 -19.28 8.20 14.79
N ALA A 540 -19.96 8.53 15.88
CA ALA A 540 -20.43 9.89 16.13
C ALA A 540 -19.31 10.94 16.19
N GLY A 541 -18.15 10.56 16.74
CA GLY A 541 -17.00 11.46 16.85
C GLY A 541 -16.39 11.88 15.50
N PHE A 542 -16.56 11.04 14.46
CA PHE A 542 -16.06 11.30 13.11
C PHE A 542 -17.04 12.05 12.21
N LEU A 543 -18.31 12.17 12.65
CA LEU A 543 -19.37 12.87 11.94
C LEU A 543 -19.51 14.30 12.49
N ARG A 544 -19.28 15.28 11.65
CA ARG A 544 -19.41 16.70 12.01
C ARG A 544 -20.77 17.23 11.59
N ILE A 545 -21.39 18.00 12.49
CA ILE A 545 -22.68 18.66 12.24
C ILE A 545 -22.56 20.14 12.60
N PHE A 546 -22.79 21.00 11.62
CA PHE A 546 -22.78 22.44 11.79
C PHE A 546 -24.17 22.92 12.20
N GLY A 547 -24.55 22.62 13.45
CA GLY A 547 -25.87 22.89 14.01
C GLY A 547 -25.82 23.75 15.27
N ASN A 548 -26.76 23.48 16.19
CA ASN A 548 -26.94 24.29 17.39
C ASN A 548 -25.87 24.11 18.47
N ASN A 549 -25.27 22.90 18.53
CA ASN A 549 -24.23 22.60 19.51
C ASN A 549 -22.85 22.81 18.89
N PRO A 550 -22.04 23.79 19.40
CA PRO A 550 -20.71 24.06 18.88
C PRO A 550 -19.74 22.87 18.99
N LEU A 551 -19.96 21.94 19.91
CA LEU A 551 -19.13 20.75 20.07
C LEU A 551 -19.31 19.73 18.93
N ASP A 552 -20.49 19.73 18.26
CA ASP A 552 -20.79 18.79 17.18
C ASP A 552 -19.93 19.00 15.91
N LYS A 553 -19.27 20.15 15.78
CA LYS A 553 -18.32 20.42 14.67
C LYS A 553 -16.88 20.02 15.00
N THR A 554 -16.58 19.72 16.27
CA THR A 554 -15.22 19.37 16.76
C THR A 554 -14.98 17.84 16.67
N ASN A 555 -13.74 17.45 16.97
CA ASN A 555 -13.39 16.03 17.12
C ASN A 555 -13.63 15.50 18.55
N ILE A 556 -14.23 16.30 19.46
CA ILE A 556 -14.59 15.83 20.80
C ILE A 556 -15.71 14.79 20.67
N HIS A 557 -15.55 13.65 21.37
CA HIS A 557 -16.56 12.60 21.35
C HIS A 557 -17.81 13.00 22.18
N PRO A 558 -19.02 12.61 21.76
CA PRO A 558 -20.24 12.93 22.55
C PRO A 558 -20.21 12.40 23.98
N GLU A 559 -19.50 11.33 24.29
CA GLU A 559 -19.34 10.83 25.67
C GLU A 559 -18.65 11.82 26.60
N ASP A 560 -17.79 12.70 26.06
CA ASP A 560 -17.03 13.69 26.82
C ASP A 560 -17.77 15.03 26.97
N TYR A 561 -18.93 15.20 26.33
CA TYR A 561 -19.64 16.50 26.32
C TYR A 561 -20.00 17.00 27.72
N GLU A 562 -20.43 16.09 28.60
CA GLU A 562 -20.79 16.44 29.98
C GLU A 562 -19.56 16.99 30.74
N ILE A 563 -18.43 16.29 30.61
CA ILE A 563 -17.16 16.73 31.25
C ILE A 563 -16.73 18.06 30.68
N VAL A 564 -16.77 18.24 29.37
CA VAL A 564 -16.39 19.51 28.71
C VAL A 564 -17.30 20.66 29.15
N CYS A 565 -18.61 20.43 29.18
CA CYS A 565 -19.55 21.47 29.65
C CYS A 565 -19.32 21.85 31.13
N ASN A 566 -19.03 20.89 31.99
CA ASN A 566 -18.72 21.12 33.38
C ASN A 566 -17.43 21.94 33.55
N ILE A 567 -16.37 21.60 32.81
CA ILE A 567 -15.10 22.37 32.79
C ILE A 567 -15.34 23.81 32.36
N LEU A 568 -16.09 23.99 31.27
CA LEU A 568 -16.37 25.36 30.76
C LEU A 568 -17.21 26.16 31.74
N ASN A 569 -18.26 25.58 32.33
CA ASN A 569 -19.14 26.23 33.30
C ASN A 569 -18.38 26.63 34.57
N ASP A 570 -17.52 25.77 35.12
CA ASP A 570 -16.74 26.07 36.33
C ASP A 570 -15.74 27.21 36.12
N ASN A 571 -15.35 27.42 34.88
CA ASN A 571 -14.44 28.54 34.52
C ASN A 571 -15.18 29.74 33.89
N ASN A 572 -16.51 29.78 33.92
CA ASN A 572 -17.36 30.84 33.33
C ASN A 572 -17.05 31.08 31.84
N ILE A 573 -16.87 30.02 31.08
CA ILE A 573 -16.60 30.07 29.63
C ILE A 573 -17.84 29.61 28.86
N ASP A 574 -18.32 30.43 27.93
CA ASP A 574 -19.44 30.07 27.06
C ASP A 574 -18.94 29.11 25.96
N VAL A 575 -19.61 27.95 25.79
CA VAL A 575 -19.32 26.97 24.75
C VAL A 575 -19.41 27.55 23.33
N LYS A 576 -20.14 28.64 23.12
CA LYS A 576 -20.24 29.34 21.83
C LYS A 576 -18.91 29.93 21.36
N LEU A 577 -17.94 30.08 22.25
CA LEU A 577 -16.61 30.60 21.95
C LEU A 577 -15.70 29.55 21.25
N VAL A 578 -16.14 28.29 21.10
CA VAL A 578 -15.35 27.24 20.46
C VAL A 578 -14.83 27.68 19.09
N GLY A 579 -13.51 27.62 18.92
CA GLY A 579 -12.80 28.00 17.69
C GLY A 579 -12.52 29.50 17.59
N THR A 580 -12.55 30.24 18.70
CA THR A 580 -12.25 31.69 18.75
C THR A 580 -11.01 31.97 19.59
N LYS A 581 -10.37 33.14 19.35
CA LYS A 581 -9.24 33.63 20.16
C LYS A 581 -9.62 33.87 21.61
N ASP A 582 -10.88 34.17 21.88
CA ASP A 582 -11.37 34.36 23.24
C ASP A 582 -11.39 33.03 24.01
N MET A 583 -11.74 31.93 23.36
CA MET A 583 -11.64 30.60 23.94
C MET A 583 -10.19 30.27 24.31
N GLU A 584 -9.25 30.49 23.41
CA GLU A 584 -7.83 30.28 23.63
C GLU A 584 -7.32 31.09 24.83
N SER A 585 -7.61 32.39 24.87
CA SER A 585 -7.20 33.28 25.95
C SER A 585 -7.73 32.84 27.32
N LYS A 586 -8.98 32.37 27.38
CA LYS A 586 -9.59 31.90 28.63
C LYS A 586 -9.04 30.54 29.07
N LEU A 587 -8.84 29.59 28.14
CA LEU A 587 -8.29 28.30 28.45
C LEU A 587 -6.83 28.35 28.90
N ASN A 588 -6.04 29.30 28.39
CA ASN A 588 -4.65 29.51 28.83
C ASN A 588 -4.51 29.99 30.28
N ASN A 589 -5.59 30.50 30.89
CA ASN A 589 -5.62 30.86 32.29
C ASN A 589 -5.96 29.71 33.23
N ILE A 590 -6.32 28.53 32.69
CA ILE A 590 -6.67 27.34 33.46
C ILE A 590 -5.40 26.50 33.64
N LYS A 591 -5.15 26.03 34.86
CA LYS A 591 -4.07 25.13 35.14
C LYS A 591 -4.47 23.69 34.76
N ASP A 592 -3.75 23.08 33.86
CA ASP A 592 -4.07 21.73 33.33
C ASP A 592 -4.19 20.70 34.46
N ASN A 593 -3.28 20.70 35.43
CA ASN A 593 -3.32 19.79 36.59
C ASN A 593 -4.59 19.92 37.43
N ASP A 594 -5.16 21.14 37.56
CA ASP A 594 -6.37 21.33 38.34
C ASP A 594 -7.58 20.66 37.66
N VAL A 595 -7.63 20.74 36.33
CA VAL A 595 -8.68 20.06 35.51
C VAL A 595 -8.53 18.55 35.59
N ILE A 596 -7.31 18.04 35.31
CA ILE A 596 -7.01 16.62 35.31
C ILE A 596 -7.40 15.98 36.64
N ASN A 597 -6.98 16.58 37.76
CA ASN A 597 -7.28 16.07 39.10
C ASN A 597 -8.76 16.18 39.48
N LYS A 598 -9.40 17.31 39.15
CA LYS A 598 -10.80 17.58 39.51
C LYS A 598 -11.78 16.66 38.80
N TYR A 599 -11.55 16.40 37.50
CA TYR A 599 -12.44 15.60 36.67
C TYR A 599 -11.98 14.17 36.49
N ASN A 600 -10.82 13.80 37.07
CA ASN A 600 -10.20 12.47 36.97
C ASN A 600 -10.09 12.00 35.52
N ILE A 601 -9.55 12.86 34.66
CA ILE A 601 -9.30 12.58 33.24
C ILE A 601 -7.79 12.46 32.98
N SER A 602 -7.42 11.80 31.86
CA SER A 602 -6.02 11.70 31.47
C SER A 602 -5.49 13.03 30.89
N ASN A 603 -4.17 13.17 30.88
CA ASN A 603 -3.53 14.32 30.25
C ASN A 603 -3.83 14.37 28.75
N GLU A 604 -3.80 13.23 28.09
CA GLU A 604 -4.06 13.06 26.66
C GLU A 604 -5.49 13.49 26.29
N LEU A 605 -6.48 13.11 27.10
CA LEU A 605 -7.86 13.52 26.89
C LEU A 605 -8.01 15.03 27.08
N TRP A 606 -7.39 15.61 28.14
CA TRP A 606 -7.45 17.05 28.36
C TRP A 606 -6.78 17.84 27.23
N GLU A 607 -5.61 17.43 26.77
CA GLU A 607 -4.94 18.07 25.62
C GLU A 607 -5.81 17.99 24.35
N MET A 608 -6.42 16.85 24.08
CA MET A 608 -7.35 16.69 22.95
C MET A 608 -8.54 17.62 23.07
N ILE A 609 -9.19 17.71 24.23
CA ILE A 609 -10.30 18.61 24.49
C ILE A 609 -9.87 20.07 24.31
N LYS A 610 -8.77 20.49 24.93
CA LYS A 610 -8.26 21.85 24.88
C LYS A 610 -7.96 22.28 23.44
N ASN A 611 -7.26 21.42 22.68
CA ASN A 611 -6.95 21.67 21.27
C ASN A 611 -8.22 21.83 20.41
N ASN A 612 -9.22 21.00 20.62
CA ASN A 612 -10.49 21.07 19.89
C ASN A 612 -11.35 22.30 20.29
N LEU A 613 -11.30 22.70 21.54
CA LEU A 613 -11.99 23.94 21.98
C LEU A 613 -11.34 25.19 21.40
N VAL A 614 -10.01 25.24 21.32
CA VAL A 614 -9.25 26.38 20.76
C VAL A 614 -9.46 26.46 19.24
N ASN A 615 -9.25 25.37 18.52
CA ASN A 615 -9.24 25.36 17.05
C ASN A 615 -10.64 25.14 16.44
N GLY A 616 -11.58 24.58 17.20
CA GLY A 616 -12.92 24.26 16.70
C GLY A 616 -12.91 23.13 15.68
N VAL A 617 -12.99 23.46 14.41
CA VAL A 617 -12.88 22.48 13.32
C VAL A 617 -11.42 22.26 12.98
N ILE A 618 -10.90 21.08 13.25
CA ILE A 618 -9.52 20.71 12.93
C ILE A 618 -9.54 19.86 11.65
N ASP A 619 -8.94 20.35 10.59
CA ASP A 619 -8.69 19.60 9.36
C ASP A 619 -7.17 19.46 9.20
N PRO A 620 -6.59 18.25 9.27
CA PRO A 620 -5.14 18.05 9.19
C PRO A 620 -4.56 18.57 7.86
N ARG A 621 -5.38 18.72 6.83
CA ARG A 621 -4.98 19.24 5.52
C ARG A 621 -4.73 20.76 5.52
N ASP A 622 -5.23 21.50 6.51
CA ASP A 622 -5.05 22.96 6.58
C ASP A 622 -3.58 23.34 6.94
N GLU A 623 -2.79 22.41 7.50
CA GLU A 623 -1.36 22.58 7.79
C GLU A 623 -0.46 22.31 6.59
N ILE A 624 -0.97 21.69 5.54
CA ILE A 624 -0.23 21.32 4.34
C ILE A 624 -0.21 22.52 3.37
N LYS A 625 0.93 22.77 2.74
CA LYS A 625 1.06 23.84 1.75
C LYS A 625 0.09 23.64 0.58
N GLN A 626 -0.65 24.67 0.21
CA GLN A 626 -1.62 24.61 -0.90
C GLN A 626 -0.91 24.45 -2.26
N MET A 627 -1.61 23.87 -3.24
CA MET A 627 -1.13 23.74 -4.61
C MET A 627 -0.76 25.09 -5.22
N THR A 628 0.32 25.10 -6.00
CA THR A 628 0.76 26.29 -6.74
C THR A 628 -0.19 26.58 -7.90
N LEU A 629 -0.87 27.71 -7.83
CA LEU A 629 -1.76 28.20 -8.90
C LEU A 629 -0.98 29.03 -9.90
N ARG A 630 -1.17 28.79 -11.19
CA ARG A 630 -0.41 29.37 -12.32
C ARG A 630 -1.21 30.39 -13.09
N SER A 631 -0.51 31.32 -13.75
CA SER A 631 -1.07 32.28 -14.72
C SER A 631 -0.43 32.21 -16.09
N ASP A 632 0.73 31.56 -16.22
CA ASP A 632 1.55 31.46 -17.42
C ASP A 632 2.09 30.03 -17.62
N VAL A 633 2.56 29.71 -18.82
CA VAL A 633 3.07 28.40 -19.24
C VAL A 633 4.58 28.43 -19.30
N LEU A 634 5.21 27.44 -18.69
CA LEU A 634 6.64 27.16 -18.83
C LEU A 634 6.87 26.18 -20.00
N THR A 635 7.87 26.45 -20.83
CA THR A 635 8.30 25.52 -21.88
C THR A 635 9.69 24.99 -21.59
N ILE A 636 10.05 23.84 -22.19
CA ILE A 636 11.40 23.26 -21.99
C ILE A 636 12.50 24.19 -22.53
N ASP A 637 12.15 25.10 -23.44
CA ASP A 637 13.07 26.09 -23.99
C ASP A 637 13.33 27.26 -23.05
N ASP A 638 12.44 27.49 -22.08
CA ASP A 638 12.58 28.50 -21.06
C ASP A 638 13.48 28.03 -19.90
N LEU A 639 13.87 26.74 -19.88
CA LEU A 639 14.67 26.17 -18.83
C LEU A 639 16.16 26.33 -19.06
N GLU A 640 16.87 26.69 -18.00
CA GLU A 640 18.35 26.70 -17.93
C GLU A 640 18.82 25.77 -16.79
N VAL A 641 19.99 25.13 -16.99
CA VAL A 641 20.60 24.33 -15.91
C VAL A 641 20.99 25.27 -14.75
N GLY A 642 20.66 24.89 -13.54
CA GLY A 642 20.81 25.72 -12.35
C GLY A 642 19.56 26.55 -12.01
N MET A 643 18.54 26.60 -12.90
CA MET A 643 17.30 27.33 -12.64
C MET A 643 16.57 26.72 -11.45
N GLN A 644 16.15 27.58 -10.51
CA GLN A 644 15.34 27.22 -9.37
C GLN A 644 13.85 27.32 -9.72
N LEU A 645 13.10 26.26 -9.44
CA LEU A 645 11.66 26.17 -9.71
C LEU A 645 10.92 25.63 -8.49
N GLU A 646 9.67 26.00 -8.37
CA GLU A 646 8.74 25.33 -7.45
C GLU A 646 8.01 24.23 -8.22
N GLY A 647 7.96 23.02 -7.64
CA GLY A 647 7.30 21.87 -8.26
C GLY A 647 6.46 21.09 -7.26
N THR A 648 5.47 20.36 -7.78
CA THR A 648 4.62 19.48 -6.98
C THR A 648 4.99 18.02 -7.22
N VAL A 649 5.25 17.25 -6.18
CA VAL A 649 5.55 15.82 -6.27
C VAL A 649 4.31 15.07 -6.72
N ARG A 650 4.38 14.43 -7.90
CA ARG A 650 3.27 13.64 -8.49
C ARG A 650 3.33 12.18 -8.13
N ASN A 651 4.55 11.64 -8.04
CA ASN A 651 4.75 10.23 -7.71
C ASN A 651 6.11 10.03 -7.05
N VAL A 652 6.17 9.10 -6.08
CA VAL A 652 7.41 8.70 -5.41
C VAL A 652 7.64 7.21 -5.68
N THR A 653 8.85 6.86 -6.14
CA THR A 653 9.25 5.51 -6.51
C THR A 653 10.54 5.13 -5.78
N ALA A 654 10.94 3.86 -5.86
CA ALA A 654 12.17 3.38 -5.23
C ALA A 654 13.47 4.05 -5.75
N PHE A 655 13.45 4.66 -6.93
CA PHE A 655 14.63 5.27 -7.57
C PHE A 655 14.59 6.80 -7.61
N GLY A 656 13.46 7.42 -7.25
CA GLY A 656 13.32 8.87 -7.30
C GLY A 656 11.87 9.34 -7.19
N ALA A 657 11.68 10.64 -7.33
CA ALA A 657 10.38 11.27 -7.36
C ALA A 657 10.12 12.00 -8.68
N PHE A 658 8.92 11.89 -9.19
CA PHE A 658 8.44 12.65 -10.35
C PHE A 658 7.77 13.93 -9.85
N VAL A 659 8.21 15.06 -10.39
CA VAL A 659 7.84 16.40 -9.94
C VAL A 659 7.30 17.21 -11.11
N ASP A 660 6.06 17.67 -10.97
CA ASP A 660 5.45 18.60 -11.91
C ASP A 660 6.01 20.01 -11.68
N ILE A 661 6.83 20.49 -12.60
CA ILE A 661 7.39 21.84 -12.60
C ILE A 661 6.70 22.77 -13.61
N GLY A 662 5.57 22.33 -14.20
CA GLY A 662 4.83 23.07 -15.20
C GLY A 662 5.17 22.76 -16.65
N LEU A 663 5.91 21.69 -16.89
CA LEU A 663 6.16 21.14 -18.22
C LEU A 663 5.12 20.09 -18.61
N HIS A 664 5.19 19.61 -19.85
CA HIS A 664 4.34 18.50 -20.32
C HIS A 664 4.62 17.21 -19.54
N ASP A 665 5.89 16.87 -19.38
CA ASP A 665 6.34 15.69 -18.66
C ASP A 665 6.92 16.08 -17.30
N ASP A 666 6.64 15.28 -16.28
CA ASP A 666 7.18 15.51 -14.95
C ASP A 666 8.72 15.39 -14.97
N GLY A 667 9.41 16.29 -14.27
CA GLY A 667 10.83 16.20 -14.05
C GLY A 667 11.17 15.09 -13.04
N LEU A 668 12.32 14.44 -13.19
CA LEU A 668 12.77 13.39 -12.28
C LEU A 668 13.82 13.92 -11.29
N VAL A 669 13.52 13.86 -10.00
CA VAL A 669 14.52 13.96 -8.93
C VAL A 669 14.98 12.55 -8.59
N HIS A 670 16.18 12.16 -9.05
CA HIS A 670 16.76 10.86 -8.73
C HIS A 670 17.15 10.79 -7.25
N ILE A 671 17.09 9.62 -6.62
CA ILE A 671 17.39 9.42 -5.19
C ILE A 671 18.75 9.99 -4.77
N SER A 672 19.76 9.95 -5.65
CA SER A 672 21.10 10.52 -5.40
C SER A 672 21.15 12.06 -5.42
N LYS A 673 20.08 12.72 -5.85
CA LYS A 673 19.96 14.19 -5.93
C LYS A 673 18.96 14.75 -4.91
N MET A 674 18.52 13.92 -3.95
CA MET A 674 17.57 14.32 -2.91
C MET A 674 18.24 14.87 -1.65
N SER A 675 19.42 14.34 -1.29
CA SER A 675 20.17 14.78 -0.12
C SER A 675 21.67 14.58 -0.32
N LYS A 676 22.48 15.40 0.38
CA LYS A 676 23.93 15.19 0.49
C LYS A 676 24.30 13.96 1.32
N SER A 677 23.39 13.49 2.19
CA SER A 677 23.54 12.27 2.95
C SER A 677 22.86 11.09 2.23
N PHE A 678 23.26 9.87 2.59
CA PHE A 678 22.68 8.66 2.01
C PHE A 678 21.18 8.56 2.36
N VAL A 679 20.35 8.46 1.33
CA VAL A 679 18.91 8.26 1.42
C VAL A 679 18.63 6.80 1.11
N LYS A 680 17.98 6.10 2.02
CA LYS A 680 17.63 4.71 1.82
C LYS A 680 16.45 4.57 0.86
N HIS A 681 15.46 5.44 1.01
CA HIS A 681 14.26 5.47 0.17
C HIS A 681 13.76 6.92 -0.05
N PRO A 682 13.33 7.28 -1.29
CA PRO A 682 12.82 8.62 -1.58
C PRO A 682 11.67 9.09 -0.71
N SER A 683 10.79 8.18 -0.24
CA SER A 683 9.67 8.52 0.66
C SER A 683 10.09 8.98 2.06
N GLU A 684 11.37 8.81 2.43
CA GLU A 684 11.91 9.41 3.66
C GLU A 684 12.04 10.94 3.57
N ILE A 685 12.08 11.48 2.35
CA ILE A 685 12.31 12.91 2.08
C ILE A 685 11.11 13.56 1.41
N LEU A 686 10.45 12.87 0.48
CA LEU A 686 9.37 13.43 -0.34
C LEU A 686 8.11 12.57 -0.28
N LYS A 687 6.97 13.25 -0.27
CA LYS A 687 5.63 12.64 -0.34
C LYS A 687 4.88 13.15 -1.56
N VAL A 688 3.95 12.36 -2.08
CA VAL A 688 3.05 12.79 -3.14
C VAL A 688 2.22 13.97 -2.67
N GLY A 689 2.15 15.03 -3.48
CA GLY A 689 1.51 16.28 -3.13
C GLY A 689 2.42 17.34 -2.50
N ASP A 690 3.63 16.98 -2.08
CA ASP A 690 4.60 17.96 -1.54
C ASP A 690 4.90 19.05 -2.59
N ILE A 691 4.91 20.29 -2.13
CA ILE A 691 5.37 21.45 -2.94
C ILE A 691 6.79 21.76 -2.51
N ILE A 692 7.72 21.55 -3.41
CA ILE A 692 9.15 21.59 -3.15
C ILE A 692 9.87 22.56 -4.10
N THR A 693 10.99 23.09 -3.62
CA THR A 693 11.93 23.79 -4.47
C THR A 693 12.89 22.82 -5.10
N VAL A 694 13.04 22.87 -6.43
CA VAL A 694 13.93 22.02 -7.21
C VAL A 694 14.85 22.86 -8.09
N TYR A 695 16.01 22.31 -8.40
CA TYR A 695 16.99 22.90 -9.30
C TYR A 695 17.12 22.03 -10.56
N VAL A 696 17.09 22.66 -11.72
CA VAL A 696 17.29 21.97 -13.00
C VAL A 696 18.75 21.54 -13.12
N CYS A 697 19.03 20.23 -13.12
CA CYS A 697 20.40 19.71 -13.23
C CYS A 697 20.71 19.06 -14.58
N GLY A 698 19.71 18.91 -15.46
CA GLY A 698 19.92 18.41 -16.83
C GLY A 698 18.66 18.51 -17.67
N ILE A 699 18.81 18.85 -18.94
CA ILE A 699 17.73 19.01 -19.90
C ILE A 699 18.02 18.17 -21.13
N ASP A 700 17.17 17.20 -21.45
CA ASP A 700 17.18 16.42 -22.70
C ASP A 700 16.04 16.91 -23.58
N LYS A 701 16.33 17.91 -24.44
CA LYS A 701 15.32 18.52 -25.31
C LYS A 701 14.79 17.55 -26.39
N GLU A 702 15.59 16.57 -26.81
CA GLU A 702 15.15 15.59 -27.82
C GLU A 702 14.13 14.62 -27.27
N LYS A 703 14.25 14.25 -25.99
CA LYS A 703 13.35 13.32 -25.30
C LYS A 703 12.31 14.02 -24.43
N GLY A 704 12.34 15.36 -24.35
CA GLY A 704 11.44 16.13 -23.50
C GLY A 704 11.65 15.91 -21.99
N ARG A 705 12.82 15.44 -21.55
CA ARG A 705 13.07 15.04 -20.16
C ARG A 705 13.90 16.07 -19.41
N VAL A 706 13.50 16.31 -18.15
CA VAL A 706 14.22 17.21 -17.25
C VAL A 706 14.64 16.44 -16.00
N ASN A 707 15.91 16.50 -15.68
CA ASN A 707 16.47 16.00 -14.43
C ASN A 707 16.52 17.15 -13.42
N LEU A 708 16.05 16.86 -12.21
CA LEU A 708 15.93 17.80 -11.13
C LEU A 708 16.78 17.38 -9.92
N SER A 709 17.13 18.34 -9.09
CA SER A 709 17.86 18.14 -7.83
C SER A 709 17.18 18.91 -6.70
N LEU A 710 17.17 18.37 -5.50
CA LEU A 710 16.82 19.13 -4.27
C LEU A 710 18.04 19.87 -3.71
N ILE A 711 19.19 19.58 -4.22
CA ILE A 711 20.46 20.16 -3.78
C ILE A 711 20.85 21.21 -4.81
N GLU A 712 21.08 22.43 -4.37
CA GLU A 712 21.72 23.48 -5.17
C GLU A 712 23.15 23.05 -5.52
N GLU A 713 23.45 22.96 -6.81
CA GLU A 713 24.78 22.54 -7.34
C GLU A 713 25.66 23.75 -7.69
#